data_30b9d611d044e8d0e3d12d04702992e8
#
_entry.id   30b9d611d044e8d0e3d12d04702992e8
#
_cell.length_a   1.000
_cell.length_b   1.000
_cell.length_c   1.000
_cell.angle_alpha   90.00
_cell.angle_beta   90.00
_cell.angle_gamma   90.00
#
_symmetry.space_group_name_H-M   'P 1'
#
loop_
_entity.id
_entity.type
_entity.pdbx_description
1 polymer ?
#
loop_
_entity_poly.entity_id
_entity_poly.type
_entity_poly.pdbx_seq_one_letter_code
_entity_poly.pdbx_strand_id
1 'polypeptide(L)'
;MRIFSLLILLVVASALQSQVVVNENVKHSKYTFPLVASKIKATVCYDANDYPVVKKVAELFVSDIENVTGQRLKLADEWKKGRTVVIVGTIEKNQAIRQLASNGKIDISPLEGAWERYLIQTVNHPFLGVDKALIVAGSDRRGASYGLFFLSEMAGVSPWYWWADVPVKKHKTLYVDAPTTVSKTPSVKYRGVFLNDEDWGLKPWAAKTFEKERGNIGPRTYAKICELLLRLKANHLAPAMHPVSTAFYKIPENKLVADTFAIVMGSSHCEPLLLNTASEWNSKTMGPWDYGKNKDKINEVLGNRVKENCAYENVYTLALRGLHDAAMGGGDVPMKEKVKMLESALKDQRNLIAEHIDRPVETIPQAFTPYKEVLEIYSNGLELPDDVTIIWPDDNFGYMKRLSGPHEQKRSGRAGVYYHVSYLGVPHSYLWYSTTPPALMYEELRKAYDTTADRIWLANCGDLKGAEMQVSLFLDMAYDIDSFNANNVVTYPARWLAKMFGEQYYSVFEDITSSHINLAFSRKPEYMGWGYWNNYWGGGEKRTDTEFSFANYNEAENRLNEYSRIGKKAENLLASLDKDSQPAFYQLLYYPVKGAELMNHMTIKGQYYRQYVRQQRAAANLIKEKVKNYHDSLQIITEGYNSLLNGKWKYMMSLKQNYEGSSSYFMLPLMEESYTPVGAPKLALQAESEILDKGGISYHSLPVYNTFSRKSHWIDVYNQGSGDLSWTAKSSDDWIIVSQKAGKTPTEDRIRVSVDWEKVPIGESIKGSVEFRSNDQKECVLVSVFNPASPVRDEMQGVYMEENGCVSIPAAGFHRKFESNDIKMNILPGVGVEGCALQLGNPISPLQMYRAGDVPRVEYDFYTFNAGIYDVYTYVLPTFPLHAERDYKLPEHTNSDTKYSVRIDDGSISTPSTSAIEYSQVWYDSVLKNCRVNKSTLYVKKPGKHTLQIRCGDPGVVIQKIVIDMGGLKRSYLGPESTKCN
;
A
#
# COMPACT_ATOMS: atom_id res chain seq x y z
N MET A 1 -34.92 31.80 14.10
CA MET A 1 -34.51 30.93 12.99
C MET A 1 -33.87 31.66 11.80
N ARG A 2 -34.22 32.90 11.46
CA ARG A 2 -33.62 33.61 10.29
C ARG A 2 -32.27 34.27 10.56
N ILE A 3 -31.89 34.54 11.80
CA ILE A 3 -30.60 35.15 12.16
C ILE A 3 -29.46 34.10 12.24
N PHE A 4 -29.78 32.84 12.58
CA PHE A 4 -28.82 31.76 12.59
C PHE A 4 -28.42 31.27 11.17
N SER A 5 -29.34 31.38 10.21
CA SER A 5 -29.03 31.03 8.80
C SER A 5 -28.12 32.07 8.12
N LEU A 6 -28.13 33.33 8.56
CA LEU A 6 -27.26 34.37 8.01
C LEU A 6 -25.83 34.29 8.57
N LEU A 7 -25.66 33.82 9.80
CA LEU A 7 -24.32 33.62 10.39
C LEU A 7 -23.60 32.38 9.77
N ILE A 8 -24.36 31.34 9.43
CA ILE A 8 -23.76 30.15 8.75
C ILE A 8 -23.37 30.47 7.31
N LEU A 9 -24.11 31.34 6.61
CA LEU A 9 -23.76 31.81 5.27
C LEU A 9 -22.55 32.75 5.26
N LEU A 10 -22.31 33.52 6.33
CA LEU A 10 -21.14 34.39 6.47
C LEU A 10 -19.87 33.61 6.82
N VAL A 11 -19.96 32.48 7.53
CA VAL A 11 -18.80 31.61 7.86
C VAL A 11 -18.40 30.73 6.68
N VAL A 12 -19.36 30.36 5.79
CA VAL A 12 -19.04 29.62 4.54
C VAL A 12 -18.51 30.55 3.44
N ALA A 13 -18.83 31.85 3.48
CA ALA A 13 -18.31 32.81 2.50
C ALA A 13 -16.85 33.26 2.73
N SER A 14 -16.24 32.96 3.88
CA SER A 14 -14.85 33.32 4.19
C SER A 14 -13.81 32.26 3.83
N ALA A 15 -14.19 31.13 3.22
CA ALA A 15 -13.29 30.04 2.85
C ALA A 15 -13.09 29.85 1.32
N LEU A 16 -13.53 30.79 0.50
CA LEU A 16 -13.11 30.87 -0.90
C LEU A 16 -11.77 31.63 -0.94
N GLN A 17 -10.68 31.01 -0.45
CA GLN A 17 -9.35 31.41 -0.86
C GLN A 17 -9.29 31.25 -2.39
N SER A 18 -9.11 32.38 -3.09
CA SER A 18 -8.98 32.40 -4.52
C SER A 18 -7.79 31.56 -4.96
N GLN A 19 -8.10 30.43 -5.63
CA GLN A 19 -7.13 29.44 -6.04
C GLN A 19 -6.37 29.90 -7.28
N VAL A 20 -5.06 29.62 -7.34
CA VAL A 20 -4.26 29.84 -8.57
C VAL A 20 -4.82 28.94 -9.66
N VAL A 21 -5.06 29.54 -10.83
CA VAL A 21 -5.51 28.82 -12.04
C VAL A 21 -4.49 29.03 -13.16
N VAL A 22 -4.08 27.95 -13.79
CA VAL A 22 -3.18 27.97 -14.95
C VAL A 22 -3.89 27.32 -16.13
N ASN A 23 -4.17 28.07 -17.20
CA ASN A 23 -4.96 27.59 -18.33
C ASN A 23 -4.74 28.46 -19.61
N GLU A 24 -5.13 27.95 -20.77
CA GLU A 24 -5.23 28.71 -22.04
C GLU A 24 -6.37 29.74 -22.03
N ASN A 25 -7.47 29.44 -21.34
CA ASN A 25 -8.73 30.18 -21.37
C ASN A 25 -9.07 30.79 -20.01
N VAL A 26 -8.10 31.43 -19.36
CA VAL A 26 -8.34 32.13 -18.11
C VAL A 26 -9.21 33.37 -18.36
N LYS A 27 -10.27 33.54 -17.58
CA LYS A 27 -11.06 34.75 -17.57
C LYS A 27 -10.17 35.93 -17.15
N HIS A 28 -9.97 36.93 -18.02
CA HIS A 28 -9.08 38.04 -17.73
C HIS A 28 -9.55 38.82 -16.50
N SER A 29 -8.69 38.89 -15.50
CA SER A 29 -8.82 39.66 -14.26
C SER A 29 -7.59 40.53 -14.02
N LYS A 30 -7.61 41.39 -13.01
CA LYS A 30 -6.40 42.11 -12.58
C LYS A 30 -5.27 41.20 -12.14
N TYR A 31 -5.58 39.93 -11.78
CA TYR A 31 -4.62 38.93 -11.33
C TYR A 31 -4.12 38.01 -12.43
N THR A 32 -4.66 38.13 -13.65
CA THR A 32 -4.23 37.33 -14.79
C THR A 32 -2.85 37.76 -15.27
N PHE A 33 -1.89 36.85 -15.28
CA PHE A 33 -0.53 36.99 -15.73
C PHE A 33 -0.33 36.21 -17.03
N PRO A 34 0.06 36.81 -18.15
CA PRO A 34 0.37 36.11 -19.40
C PRO A 34 1.76 35.47 -19.29
N LEU A 35 1.83 34.17 -19.14
CA LEU A 35 3.09 33.44 -19.11
C LEU A 35 3.62 33.22 -20.52
N VAL A 36 2.76 32.73 -21.45
CA VAL A 36 2.98 32.62 -22.89
C VAL A 36 1.69 33.05 -23.61
N ALA A 37 1.77 34.10 -24.39
CA ALA A 37 0.66 34.58 -25.23
C ALA A 37 1.19 34.95 -26.62
N SER A 38 0.29 35.30 -27.58
CA SER A 38 0.65 35.49 -29.02
C SER A 38 1.86 36.40 -29.28
N LYS A 39 2.10 37.44 -28.47
CA LYS A 39 3.24 38.36 -28.56
C LYS A 39 4.01 38.53 -27.27
N ILE A 40 3.67 37.75 -26.22
CA ILE A 40 4.24 37.88 -24.88
C ILE A 40 4.88 36.55 -24.51
N LYS A 41 6.15 36.62 -24.16
CA LYS A 41 6.87 35.53 -23.44
C LYS A 41 7.44 36.15 -22.18
N ALA A 42 7.02 35.67 -21.03
CA ALA A 42 7.54 36.14 -19.78
C ALA A 42 9.05 35.82 -19.64
N THR A 43 9.76 36.65 -18.88
CA THR A 43 11.13 36.34 -18.47
C THR A 43 11.08 35.76 -17.06
N VAL A 44 11.69 34.63 -16.86
CA VAL A 44 11.85 34.03 -15.52
C VAL A 44 13.09 34.63 -14.89
N CYS A 45 12.92 35.26 -13.73
CA CYS A 45 13.98 36.00 -13.06
C CYS A 45 14.26 35.36 -11.69
N TYR A 46 15.52 35.07 -11.42
CA TYR A 46 16.03 34.68 -10.10
C TYR A 46 17.08 35.67 -9.63
N ASP A 47 17.43 35.69 -8.36
CA ASP A 47 18.55 36.47 -7.84
C ASP A 47 19.80 35.59 -7.79
N ALA A 48 20.90 36.03 -8.37
CA ALA A 48 22.15 35.29 -8.40
C ALA A 48 22.75 35.04 -7.02
N ASN A 49 22.36 35.84 -6.02
CA ASN A 49 22.77 35.70 -4.63
C ASN A 49 21.81 34.79 -3.81
N ASP A 50 20.71 34.33 -4.42
CA ASP A 50 19.81 33.39 -3.77
C ASP A 50 20.43 31.98 -3.78
N TYR A 51 19.77 31.04 -3.14
CA TYR A 51 20.25 29.65 -3.05
C TYR A 51 20.33 28.96 -4.43
N PRO A 52 21.32 28.06 -4.68
CA PRO A 52 21.51 27.38 -5.97
C PRO A 52 20.27 26.66 -6.49
N VAL A 53 19.46 26.09 -5.61
CA VAL A 53 18.22 25.40 -5.97
C VAL A 53 17.22 26.33 -6.67
N VAL A 54 17.17 27.61 -6.29
CA VAL A 54 16.24 28.60 -6.90
C VAL A 54 16.54 28.76 -8.39
N LYS A 55 17.81 28.92 -8.75
CA LYS A 55 18.25 28.93 -10.14
C LYS A 55 17.92 27.62 -10.83
N LYS A 56 18.25 26.48 -10.18
CA LYS A 56 18.03 25.14 -10.74
C LYS A 56 16.57 24.88 -11.06
N VAL A 57 15.67 25.22 -10.14
CA VAL A 57 14.23 25.03 -10.35
C VAL A 57 13.68 26.02 -11.39
N ALA A 58 14.22 27.24 -11.47
CA ALA A 58 13.88 28.19 -12.55
C ALA A 58 14.28 27.67 -13.94
N GLU A 59 15.44 27.02 -14.08
CA GLU A 59 15.86 26.31 -15.30
C GLU A 59 14.89 25.19 -15.68
N LEU A 60 14.48 24.37 -14.70
CA LEU A 60 13.53 23.28 -14.89
C LEU A 60 12.15 23.81 -15.28
N PHE A 61 11.68 24.87 -14.63
CA PHE A 61 10.42 25.53 -14.99
C PHE A 61 10.41 26.07 -16.42
N VAL A 62 11.50 26.70 -16.87
CA VAL A 62 11.64 27.15 -18.28
C VAL A 62 11.52 25.97 -19.23
N SER A 63 12.13 24.83 -18.91
CA SER A 63 12.03 23.60 -19.70
C SER A 63 10.62 23.00 -19.63
N ASP A 64 9.95 23.06 -18.50
CA ASP A 64 8.56 22.61 -18.34
C ASP A 64 7.62 23.41 -19.23
N ILE A 65 7.73 24.75 -19.22
CA ILE A 65 6.90 25.61 -20.06
C ILE A 65 7.22 25.43 -21.55
N GLU A 66 8.48 25.19 -21.91
CA GLU A 66 8.84 24.81 -23.27
C GLU A 66 8.19 23.49 -23.69
N ASN A 67 8.20 22.49 -22.81
CA ASN A 67 7.52 21.21 -23.05
C ASN A 67 6.01 21.39 -23.21
N VAL A 68 5.38 22.28 -22.43
CA VAL A 68 3.95 22.56 -22.50
C VAL A 68 3.57 23.33 -23.77
N THR A 69 4.32 24.41 -24.12
CA THR A 69 3.89 25.39 -25.11
C THR A 69 4.68 25.37 -26.42
N GLY A 70 5.79 24.64 -26.47
CA GLY A 70 6.76 24.71 -27.53
C GLY A 70 7.54 26.06 -27.56
N GLN A 71 7.38 26.88 -26.52
CA GLN A 71 7.99 28.21 -26.45
C GLN A 71 8.93 28.29 -25.24
N ARG A 72 10.23 28.43 -25.51
CA ARG A 72 11.21 28.59 -24.44
C ARG A 72 11.14 30.03 -23.89
N LEU A 73 10.98 30.13 -22.54
CA LEU A 73 11.06 31.41 -21.84
C LEU A 73 12.51 31.85 -21.67
N LYS A 74 12.74 33.15 -21.56
CA LYS A 74 14.05 33.68 -21.20
C LYS A 74 14.29 33.52 -19.70
N LEU A 75 15.46 33.03 -19.33
CA LEU A 75 15.95 33.02 -17.97
C LEU A 75 16.90 34.19 -17.74
N ALA A 76 16.75 34.91 -16.65
CA ALA A 76 17.56 36.08 -16.29
C ALA A 76 17.87 36.12 -14.80
N ASP A 77 19.03 36.68 -14.48
CA ASP A 77 19.50 36.95 -13.10
C ASP A 77 19.07 38.32 -12.55
N GLU A 78 18.33 39.09 -13.34
CA GLU A 78 17.79 40.40 -12.98
C GLU A 78 16.36 40.59 -13.51
N TRP A 79 15.46 41.19 -12.69
CA TRP A 79 14.07 41.48 -13.08
C TRP A 79 13.93 42.62 -14.08
N LYS A 80 14.96 43.49 -14.25
CA LYS A 80 14.96 44.64 -15.13
C LYS A 80 14.98 44.28 -16.62
N LYS A 81 15.18 43.01 -16.98
CA LYS A 81 15.37 42.56 -18.37
C LYS A 81 14.07 42.16 -19.08
N GLY A 82 12.87 42.44 -18.53
CA GLY A 82 11.60 42.11 -19.17
C GLY A 82 10.42 42.98 -18.71
N ARG A 83 9.41 43.15 -19.59
CA ARG A 83 8.17 43.89 -19.22
C ARG A 83 7.18 42.99 -18.47
N THR A 84 7.21 41.68 -18.74
CA THR A 84 6.40 40.67 -18.09
C THR A 84 7.36 39.65 -17.49
N VAL A 85 7.39 39.52 -16.16
CA VAL A 85 8.41 38.73 -15.47
C VAL A 85 7.80 37.77 -14.46
N VAL A 86 8.36 36.57 -14.33
CA VAL A 86 8.16 35.68 -13.17
C VAL A 86 9.35 35.90 -12.26
N ILE A 87 9.12 36.30 -11.02
CA ILE A 87 10.18 36.50 -10.03
C ILE A 87 10.08 35.37 -9.01
N VAL A 88 11.10 34.54 -8.95
CA VAL A 88 11.18 33.41 -8.01
C VAL A 88 12.35 33.59 -7.05
N GLY A 89 12.13 33.32 -5.77
CA GLY A 89 13.20 33.38 -4.76
C GLY A 89 12.73 33.29 -3.33
N THR A 90 13.69 33.39 -2.42
CA THR A 90 13.43 33.37 -0.98
C THR A 90 13.17 34.79 -0.45
N ILE A 91 12.36 34.89 0.61
CA ILE A 91 12.17 36.18 1.31
C ILE A 91 13.47 36.66 1.98
N GLU A 92 14.39 35.77 2.28
CA GLU A 92 15.66 36.06 2.92
C GLU A 92 16.65 36.72 1.95
N LYS A 93 16.86 36.19 0.74
CA LYS A 93 17.95 36.59 -0.14
C LYS A 93 17.53 37.33 -1.40
N ASN A 94 16.33 37.09 -1.93
CA ASN A 94 15.91 37.71 -3.18
C ASN A 94 15.62 39.22 -3.00
N GLN A 95 16.43 40.05 -3.64
CA GLN A 95 16.34 41.52 -3.54
C GLN A 95 15.01 42.05 -4.04
N ALA A 96 14.49 41.53 -5.17
CA ALA A 96 13.24 42.00 -5.76
C ALA A 96 12.05 41.72 -4.81
N ILE A 97 11.99 40.51 -4.22
CA ILE A 97 10.94 40.13 -3.27
C ILE A 97 10.97 41.04 -2.05
N ARG A 98 12.15 41.28 -1.47
CA ARG A 98 12.30 42.18 -0.32
C ARG A 98 11.88 43.61 -0.66
N GLN A 99 12.24 44.12 -1.83
CA GLN A 99 11.83 45.46 -2.26
C GLN A 99 10.33 45.55 -2.48
N LEU A 100 9.66 44.51 -3.00
CA LEU A 100 8.21 44.50 -3.17
C LEU A 100 7.49 44.46 -1.80
N ALA A 101 8.01 43.68 -0.87
CA ALA A 101 7.49 43.63 0.51
C ALA A 101 7.65 44.98 1.21
N SER A 102 8.84 45.62 1.19
CA SER A 102 9.09 46.90 1.83
C SER A 102 8.25 48.03 1.23
N ASN A 103 7.89 47.96 -0.05
CA ASN A 103 6.98 48.88 -0.73
C ASN A 103 5.49 48.56 -0.56
N GLY A 104 5.14 47.52 0.27
CA GLY A 104 3.76 47.10 0.52
C GLY A 104 3.02 46.53 -0.67
N LYS A 105 3.74 46.07 -1.71
CA LYS A 105 3.13 45.44 -2.91
C LYS A 105 2.81 43.97 -2.74
N ILE A 106 3.50 43.29 -1.83
CA ILE A 106 3.25 41.93 -1.38
C ILE A 106 3.35 41.87 0.14
N ASP A 107 2.54 41.00 0.75
CA ASP A 107 2.62 40.69 2.17
C ASP A 107 3.36 39.35 2.36
N ILE A 108 4.57 39.40 2.91
CA ILE A 108 5.40 38.23 3.20
C ILE A 108 5.29 37.75 4.65
N SER A 109 4.52 38.43 5.50
CA SER A 109 4.38 38.03 6.90
C SER A 109 3.94 36.59 7.13
N PRO A 110 3.09 35.96 6.25
CA PRO A 110 2.77 34.55 6.41
C PRO A 110 3.92 33.58 6.11
N LEU A 111 5.02 34.06 5.57
CA LEU A 111 6.21 33.27 5.24
C LEU A 111 7.32 33.42 6.31
N GLU A 112 7.28 34.47 7.10
CA GLU A 112 8.30 34.72 8.11
C GLU A 112 8.31 33.66 9.20
N GLY A 113 9.46 33.04 9.45
CA GLY A 113 9.62 31.95 10.41
C GLY A 113 8.92 30.65 10.03
N ALA A 114 8.25 30.58 8.87
CA ALA A 114 7.57 29.39 8.40
C ALA A 114 8.54 28.41 7.72
N TRP A 115 8.19 27.13 7.75
CA TRP A 115 8.94 26.03 7.11
C TRP A 115 8.32 25.66 5.77
N GLU A 116 9.08 25.81 4.69
CA GLU A 116 8.75 25.35 3.31
C GLU A 116 7.40 25.86 2.79
N ARG A 117 7.00 27.05 3.17
CA ARG A 117 5.83 27.72 2.61
C ARG A 117 6.20 28.57 1.40
N TYR A 118 5.24 28.79 0.54
CA TYR A 118 5.36 29.71 -0.58
C TYR A 118 4.12 30.59 -0.73
N LEU A 119 4.36 31.75 -1.35
CA LEU A 119 3.34 32.70 -1.79
C LEU A 119 3.42 32.82 -3.31
N ILE A 120 2.27 32.79 -3.98
CA ILE A 120 2.13 33.09 -5.40
C ILE A 120 1.17 34.27 -5.53
N GLN A 121 1.60 35.32 -6.25
CA GLN A 121 0.78 36.51 -6.44
C GLN A 121 1.15 37.25 -7.74
N THR A 122 0.14 37.71 -8.50
CA THR A 122 0.32 38.63 -9.63
C THR A 122 0.32 40.06 -9.11
N VAL A 123 1.37 40.82 -9.47
CA VAL A 123 1.57 42.24 -9.14
C VAL A 123 1.63 43.08 -10.42
N ASN A 124 0.76 44.09 -10.53
CA ASN A 124 0.79 45.06 -11.61
C ASN A 124 1.79 46.20 -11.28
N HIS A 125 2.55 46.60 -12.29
CA HIS A 125 3.56 47.64 -12.17
C HIS A 125 4.47 47.49 -10.94
N PRO A 126 5.13 46.28 -10.79
CA PRO A 126 5.96 45.99 -9.62
C PRO A 126 7.15 46.96 -9.52
N PHE A 127 7.77 47.28 -10.65
CA PHE A 127 8.93 48.16 -10.77
C PHE A 127 8.81 49.06 -11.99
N LEU A 128 9.64 50.13 -12.06
CA LEU A 128 9.74 50.98 -13.24
C LEU A 128 10.16 50.14 -14.45
N GLY A 129 9.40 50.21 -15.56
CA GLY A 129 9.66 49.47 -16.80
C GLY A 129 9.18 48.00 -16.80
N VAL A 130 8.56 47.52 -15.70
CA VAL A 130 7.93 46.22 -15.63
C VAL A 130 6.41 46.41 -15.55
N ASP A 131 5.69 45.89 -16.53
CA ASP A 131 4.23 46.07 -16.60
C ASP A 131 3.52 45.12 -15.62
N LYS A 132 4.01 43.88 -15.51
CA LYS A 132 3.39 42.85 -14.65
C LYS A 132 4.41 41.81 -14.18
N ALA A 133 4.30 41.41 -12.93
CA ALA A 133 5.11 40.32 -12.38
C ALA A 133 4.22 39.22 -11.75
N LEU A 134 4.60 37.98 -11.95
CA LEU A 134 4.15 36.84 -11.17
C LEU A 134 5.23 36.54 -10.11
N ILE A 135 4.89 36.72 -8.86
CA ILE A 135 5.80 36.51 -7.73
C ILE A 135 5.62 35.09 -7.21
N VAL A 136 6.72 34.37 -7.05
CA VAL A 136 6.81 33.08 -6.36
C VAL A 136 7.84 33.23 -5.24
N ALA A 137 7.35 33.60 -4.06
CA ALA A 137 8.19 33.85 -2.88
C ALA A 137 8.15 32.63 -1.95
N GLY A 138 9.30 32.12 -1.55
CA GLY A 138 9.43 31.06 -0.56
C GLY A 138 9.85 31.59 0.81
N SER A 139 9.32 30.99 1.88
CA SER A 139 9.82 31.20 3.26
C SER A 139 11.29 30.79 3.37
N ASP A 140 11.66 29.79 2.58
CA ASP A 140 13.01 29.25 2.43
C ASP A 140 13.24 28.73 1.00
N ARG A 141 14.42 28.16 0.76
CA ARG A 141 14.86 27.68 -0.56
C ARG A 141 13.95 26.58 -1.15
N ARG A 142 13.35 25.70 -0.32
CA ARG A 142 12.41 24.67 -0.75
C ARG A 142 11.01 25.22 -0.96
N GLY A 143 10.56 26.13 -0.13
CA GLY A 143 9.29 26.84 -0.36
C GLY A 143 9.24 27.52 -1.74
N ALA A 144 10.30 28.25 -2.13
CA ALA A 144 10.41 28.83 -3.46
C ALA A 144 10.34 27.76 -4.58
N SER A 145 11.02 26.64 -4.39
CA SER A 145 11.04 25.52 -5.32
C SER A 145 9.66 24.87 -5.48
N TYR A 146 8.96 24.63 -4.37
CA TYR A 146 7.61 24.03 -4.38
C TYR A 146 6.58 24.94 -5.06
N GLY A 147 6.68 26.25 -4.83
CA GLY A 147 5.81 27.24 -5.50
C GLY A 147 5.96 27.20 -7.03
N LEU A 148 7.19 27.08 -7.52
CA LEU A 148 7.44 27.02 -8.95
C LEU A 148 7.03 25.68 -9.57
N PHE A 149 7.31 24.55 -8.89
CA PHE A 149 6.83 23.24 -9.34
C PHE A 149 5.31 23.08 -9.23
N PHE A 150 4.66 23.76 -8.28
CA PHE A 150 3.20 23.83 -8.26
C PHE A 150 2.66 24.48 -9.55
N LEU A 151 3.29 25.56 -10.03
CA LEU A 151 2.91 26.17 -11.31
C LEU A 151 3.19 25.23 -12.51
N SER A 152 4.30 24.48 -12.49
CA SER A 152 4.59 23.47 -13.50
C SER A 152 3.51 22.38 -13.56
N GLU A 153 3.10 21.90 -12.40
CA GLU A 153 2.05 20.87 -12.30
C GLU A 153 0.70 21.41 -12.80
N MET A 154 0.33 22.62 -12.40
CA MET A 154 -0.88 23.29 -12.86
C MET A 154 -0.84 23.59 -14.38
N ALA A 155 0.34 23.80 -14.96
CA ALA A 155 0.53 23.94 -16.40
C ALA A 155 0.46 22.60 -17.16
N GLY A 156 0.37 21.46 -16.46
CA GLY A 156 0.20 20.15 -17.06
C GLY A 156 1.47 19.28 -17.11
N VAL A 157 2.48 19.60 -16.28
CA VAL A 157 3.68 18.75 -16.12
C VAL A 157 3.55 17.92 -14.84
N SER A 158 3.24 16.66 -14.96
CA SER A 158 3.17 15.72 -13.82
C SER A 158 4.53 15.62 -13.11
N PRO A 159 4.59 15.48 -11.78
CA PRO A 159 5.83 15.08 -11.08
C PRO A 159 6.49 13.85 -11.70
N TRP A 160 5.70 12.93 -12.22
CA TRP A 160 6.12 11.66 -12.81
C TRP A 160 6.40 11.75 -14.33
N TYR A 161 6.46 12.96 -14.91
CA TYR A 161 6.68 13.15 -16.35
C TYR A 161 7.93 12.43 -16.86
N TRP A 162 8.98 12.37 -16.05
CA TRP A 162 10.24 11.73 -16.44
C TRP A 162 10.32 10.27 -15.95
N TRP A 163 9.97 10.00 -14.69
CA TRP A 163 10.10 8.65 -14.07
C TRP A 163 9.02 7.66 -14.53
N ALA A 164 7.86 8.12 -14.97
CA ALA A 164 6.79 7.28 -15.49
C ALA A 164 6.31 7.69 -16.87
N ASP A 165 7.04 8.58 -17.54
CA ASP A 165 6.77 9.05 -18.91
C ASP A 165 5.36 9.64 -19.09
N VAL A 166 4.81 10.23 -18.04
CA VAL A 166 3.50 10.88 -18.09
C VAL A 166 3.57 12.03 -19.11
N PRO A 167 2.69 12.03 -20.14
CA PRO A 167 2.76 13.03 -21.18
C PRO A 167 2.46 14.42 -20.64
N VAL A 168 3.20 15.40 -21.13
CA VAL A 168 2.99 16.80 -20.79
C VAL A 168 1.80 17.34 -21.60
N LYS A 169 0.83 17.96 -20.92
CA LYS A 169 -0.32 18.58 -21.57
C LYS A 169 0.14 19.74 -22.47
N LYS A 170 -0.35 19.79 -23.70
CA LYS A 170 0.05 20.81 -24.68
C LYS A 170 -0.91 21.96 -24.68
N HIS A 171 -0.37 23.20 -24.66
CA HIS A 171 -1.10 24.45 -24.70
C HIS A 171 -0.42 25.41 -25.68
N LYS A 172 -1.19 26.14 -26.47
CA LYS A 172 -0.65 27.16 -27.39
C LYS A 172 -0.35 28.48 -26.66
N THR A 173 -1.17 28.81 -25.71
CA THR A 173 -1.04 29.95 -24.83
C THR A 173 -1.18 29.52 -23.40
N LEU A 174 -0.60 30.24 -22.46
CA LEU A 174 -0.67 29.90 -21.06
C LEU A 174 -0.75 31.16 -20.20
N TYR A 175 -1.81 31.24 -19.41
CA TYR A 175 -2.06 32.32 -18.46
C TYR A 175 -2.11 31.76 -17.05
N VAL A 176 -1.65 32.57 -16.09
CA VAL A 176 -1.76 32.28 -14.66
C VAL A 176 -2.68 33.32 -14.03
N ASP A 177 -3.82 32.92 -13.50
CA ASP A 177 -4.64 33.80 -12.65
C ASP A 177 -4.26 33.54 -11.20
N ALA A 178 -3.50 34.46 -10.60
CA ALA A 178 -2.91 34.30 -9.29
C ALA A 178 -3.23 35.52 -8.42
N PRO A 179 -4.39 35.54 -7.78
CA PRO A 179 -4.57 36.34 -6.58
C PRO A 179 -3.60 35.85 -5.49
N THR A 180 -3.47 36.62 -4.37
CA THR A 180 -2.57 36.21 -3.31
C THR A 180 -2.95 34.82 -2.78
N THR A 181 -2.06 33.87 -2.95
CA THR A 181 -2.23 32.49 -2.52
C THR A 181 -1.00 32.08 -1.72
N VAL A 182 -1.23 31.59 -0.50
CA VAL A 182 -0.18 31.12 0.41
C VAL A 182 -0.40 29.63 0.68
N SER A 183 0.65 28.82 0.53
CA SER A 183 0.60 27.39 0.84
C SER A 183 0.43 27.15 2.34
N LYS A 184 -0.01 25.95 2.69
CA LYS A 184 0.08 25.45 4.07
C LYS A 184 1.54 25.16 4.43
N THR A 185 1.83 25.10 5.73
CA THR A 185 3.05 24.46 6.24
C THR A 185 2.89 22.95 6.09
N PRO A 186 3.90 22.21 5.62
CA PRO A 186 3.83 20.75 5.57
C PRO A 186 3.54 20.14 6.94
N SER A 187 2.71 19.08 6.96
CA SER A 187 2.35 18.37 8.20
C SER A 187 3.56 17.68 8.83
N VAL A 188 4.47 17.18 8.03
CA VAL A 188 5.70 16.51 8.47
C VAL A 188 6.91 17.33 8.02
N LYS A 189 7.89 17.54 8.91
CA LYS A 189 9.03 18.41 8.63
C LYS A 189 9.98 17.84 7.58
N TYR A 190 10.44 16.59 7.73
CA TYR A 190 11.30 15.88 6.78
C TYR A 190 10.52 14.73 6.15
N ARG A 191 10.39 14.76 4.82
CA ARG A 191 9.56 13.85 4.03
C ARG A 191 10.38 13.28 2.90
N GLY A 192 10.46 11.97 2.80
CA GLY A 192 11.30 11.41 1.77
C GLY A 192 11.23 9.91 1.60
N VAL A 193 12.20 9.40 0.87
CA VAL A 193 12.29 7.98 0.53
C VAL A 193 13.64 7.41 0.92
N PHE A 194 13.65 6.10 1.13
CA PHE A 194 14.84 5.30 1.29
C PHE A 194 14.93 4.30 0.14
N LEU A 195 16.05 4.35 -0.58
CA LEU A 195 16.36 3.43 -1.67
C LEU A 195 17.08 2.22 -1.07
N ASN A 196 16.32 1.21 -0.69
CA ASN A 196 16.85 0.10 0.10
C ASN A 196 17.02 -1.21 -0.66
N ASP A 197 16.44 -1.35 -1.83
CA ASP A 197 16.40 -2.61 -2.58
C ASP A 197 16.80 -2.39 -4.05
N GLU A 198 17.79 -1.54 -4.28
CA GLU A 198 18.24 -1.11 -5.60
C GLU A 198 18.79 -2.23 -6.48
N ASP A 199 18.99 -3.40 -5.93
CA ASP A 199 19.40 -4.61 -6.65
C ASP A 199 18.38 -5.06 -7.67
N TRP A 200 17.11 -4.82 -7.40
CA TRP A 200 16.01 -5.30 -8.23
C TRP A 200 16.02 -4.65 -9.61
N GLY A 201 16.05 -3.33 -9.69
CA GLY A 201 15.90 -2.59 -10.93
C GLY A 201 16.75 -1.32 -11.04
N LEU A 202 16.75 -0.46 -10.03
CA LEU A 202 17.39 0.85 -10.11
C LEU A 202 18.89 0.77 -10.45
N LYS A 203 19.64 -0.09 -9.75
CA LYS A 203 21.08 -0.28 -10.00
C LYS A 203 21.35 -0.94 -11.35
N PRO A 204 20.72 -2.07 -11.74
CA PRO A 204 20.90 -2.63 -13.07
C PRO A 204 20.57 -1.65 -14.20
N TRP A 205 19.48 -0.89 -14.07
CA TRP A 205 19.08 0.13 -15.04
C TRP A 205 20.10 1.28 -15.10
N ALA A 206 20.48 1.86 -13.96
CA ALA A 206 21.46 2.93 -13.93
C ALA A 206 22.76 2.48 -14.57
N ALA A 207 23.28 1.33 -14.16
CA ALA A 207 24.57 0.79 -14.62
C ALA A 207 24.62 0.44 -16.11
N LYS A 208 23.51 -0.06 -16.67
CA LYS A 208 23.49 -0.63 -18.02
C LYS A 208 22.74 0.23 -19.06
N THR A 209 21.94 1.21 -18.59
CA THR A 209 21.12 2.06 -19.45
C THR A 209 21.41 3.54 -19.27
N PHE A 210 21.32 4.09 -18.07
CA PHE A 210 21.31 5.53 -17.84
C PHE A 210 22.67 6.15 -17.54
N GLU A 211 23.51 5.51 -16.72
CA GLU A 211 24.91 5.93 -16.39
C GLU A 211 25.91 4.82 -16.73
N LYS A 212 25.86 4.34 -17.98
CA LYS A 212 26.71 3.26 -18.49
C LYS A 212 28.20 3.53 -18.30
N GLU A 213 28.60 4.77 -18.44
CA GLU A 213 29.98 5.23 -18.28
C GLU A 213 30.51 5.01 -16.86
N ARG A 214 29.62 5.04 -15.88
CA ARG A 214 29.95 4.79 -14.49
C ARG A 214 29.74 3.31 -14.09
N GLY A 215 28.80 2.66 -14.74
CA GLY A 215 28.42 1.26 -14.42
C GLY A 215 27.75 1.10 -13.05
N ASN A 216 27.20 2.19 -12.50
CA ASN A 216 26.59 2.24 -11.18
C ASN A 216 25.57 3.39 -11.06
N ILE A 217 24.89 3.48 -9.91
CA ILE A 217 24.10 4.65 -9.52
C ILE A 217 25.07 5.80 -9.25
N GLY A 218 24.82 6.94 -9.87
CA GLY A 218 25.70 8.10 -9.77
C GLY A 218 24.94 9.43 -9.79
N PRO A 219 25.68 10.55 -9.97
CA PRO A 219 25.12 11.90 -9.81
C PRO A 219 23.98 12.22 -10.77
N ARG A 220 23.96 11.62 -11.98
CA ARG A 220 22.85 11.83 -12.91
C ARG A 220 21.57 11.15 -12.45
N THR A 221 21.67 9.95 -11.89
CA THR A 221 20.54 9.22 -11.32
C THR A 221 20.02 9.96 -10.09
N TYR A 222 20.91 10.36 -9.17
CA TYR A 222 20.50 11.14 -8.00
C TYR A 222 19.90 12.50 -8.36
N ALA A 223 20.39 13.17 -9.41
CA ALA A 223 19.78 14.42 -9.88
C ALA A 223 18.30 14.21 -10.30
N LYS A 224 18.00 13.10 -10.98
CA LYS A 224 16.61 12.77 -11.36
C LYS A 224 15.73 12.38 -10.16
N ILE A 225 16.31 11.73 -9.16
CA ILE A 225 15.61 11.41 -7.89
C ILE A 225 15.36 12.71 -7.11
N CYS A 226 16.35 13.57 -6.93
CA CYS A 226 16.19 14.83 -6.23
C CYS A 226 15.17 15.77 -6.92
N GLU A 227 15.16 15.83 -8.25
CA GLU A 227 14.15 16.55 -9.01
C GLU A 227 12.74 16.01 -8.71
N LEU A 228 12.55 14.67 -8.74
CA LEU A 228 11.26 14.04 -8.43
C LEU A 228 10.80 14.38 -7.01
N LEU A 229 11.69 14.27 -6.04
CA LEU A 229 11.37 14.56 -4.64
C LEU A 229 10.87 16.00 -4.47
N LEU A 230 11.56 17.00 -5.06
CA LEU A 230 11.10 18.39 -5.00
C LEU A 230 9.74 18.58 -5.68
N ARG A 231 9.49 17.93 -6.84
CA ARG A 231 8.19 17.97 -7.52
C ARG A 231 7.07 17.36 -6.68
N LEU A 232 7.38 16.34 -5.87
CA LEU A 232 6.49 15.73 -4.88
C LEU A 232 6.48 16.46 -3.53
N LYS A 233 7.08 17.66 -3.43
CA LYS A 233 7.22 18.45 -2.20
C LYS A 233 7.88 17.68 -1.05
N ALA A 234 8.77 16.77 -1.38
CA ALA A 234 9.64 16.08 -0.45
C ALA A 234 10.99 16.77 -0.34
N ASN A 235 11.71 16.53 0.76
CA ASN A 235 12.95 17.21 1.07
C ASN A 235 14.04 16.29 1.63
N HIS A 236 13.78 14.98 1.78
CA HIS A 236 14.67 14.05 2.45
C HIS A 236 14.96 12.80 1.60
N LEU A 237 16.20 12.31 1.67
CA LEU A 237 16.63 11.11 0.97
C LEU A 237 17.61 10.30 1.81
N ALA A 238 17.31 9.02 2.04
CA ALA A 238 18.29 8.02 2.41
C ALA A 238 18.73 7.29 1.12
N PRO A 239 20.03 7.29 0.75
CA PRO A 239 20.50 6.77 -0.52
C PRO A 239 20.56 5.25 -0.54
N ALA A 240 20.81 4.67 -1.72
CA ALA A 240 21.08 3.25 -1.95
C ALA A 240 22.18 2.75 -1.02
N MET A 241 21.94 1.60 -0.35
CA MET A 241 22.83 1.12 0.71
C MET A 241 23.44 -0.26 0.48
N HIS A 242 22.93 -1.07 -0.44
CA HIS A 242 23.38 -2.43 -0.66
C HIS A 242 24.79 -2.48 -1.29
N PRO A 243 25.57 -3.53 -1.01
CA PRO A 243 26.94 -3.66 -1.54
C PRO A 243 27.06 -3.72 -3.06
N VAL A 244 25.95 -3.98 -3.76
CA VAL A 244 25.92 -3.95 -5.24
C VAL A 244 26.10 -2.55 -5.79
N SER A 245 25.83 -1.53 -4.97
CA SER A 245 25.94 -0.11 -5.31
C SER A 245 27.19 0.51 -4.68
N THR A 246 27.76 1.48 -5.37
CA THR A 246 28.81 2.30 -4.77
C THR A 246 28.17 3.21 -3.72
N ALA A 247 28.70 3.22 -2.50
CA ALA A 247 28.20 4.06 -1.43
C ALA A 247 28.12 5.53 -1.86
N PHE A 248 27.06 6.22 -1.46
CA PHE A 248 26.72 7.57 -1.92
C PHE A 248 27.90 8.55 -1.78
N TYR A 249 28.56 8.55 -0.62
CA TYR A 249 29.65 9.50 -0.32
C TYR A 249 31.01 9.10 -0.91
N LYS A 250 31.16 7.90 -1.48
CA LYS A 250 32.33 7.53 -2.28
C LYS A 250 32.38 8.22 -3.64
N ILE A 251 31.28 8.84 -4.06
CA ILE A 251 31.18 9.63 -5.28
C ILE A 251 30.95 11.08 -4.86
N PRO A 252 32.00 11.93 -4.84
CA PRO A 252 31.91 13.29 -4.29
C PRO A 252 30.84 14.16 -4.94
N GLU A 253 30.53 13.93 -6.22
CA GLU A 253 29.54 14.67 -6.97
C GLU A 253 28.11 14.43 -6.48
N ASN A 254 27.83 13.29 -5.86
CA ASN A 254 26.50 12.95 -5.36
C ASN A 254 26.01 13.96 -4.32
N LYS A 255 26.86 14.30 -3.33
CA LYS A 255 26.48 15.27 -2.28
C LYS A 255 26.31 16.69 -2.83
N LEU A 256 27.07 17.05 -3.88
CA LEU A 256 26.91 18.36 -4.56
C LEU A 256 25.57 18.43 -5.30
N VAL A 257 25.15 17.32 -5.90
CA VAL A 257 23.83 17.22 -6.54
C VAL A 257 22.72 17.37 -5.50
N ALA A 258 22.81 16.63 -4.39
CA ALA A 258 21.81 16.72 -3.32
C ALA A 258 21.69 18.15 -2.77
N ASP A 259 22.81 18.81 -2.50
CA ASP A 259 22.83 20.20 -2.04
C ASP A 259 22.28 21.18 -3.10
N THR A 260 22.65 20.99 -4.38
CA THR A 260 22.10 21.80 -5.49
C THR A 260 20.58 21.75 -5.53
N PHE A 261 19.97 20.60 -5.23
CA PHE A 261 18.52 20.42 -5.13
C PHE A 261 17.97 20.69 -3.73
N ALA A 262 18.79 21.13 -2.79
CA ALA A 262 18.40 21.38 -1.39
C ALA A 262 17.74 20.13 -0.72
N ILE A 263 18.17 18.93 -1.08
CA ILE A 263 17.72 17.70 -0.43
C ILE A 263 18.53 17.44 0.81
N VAL A 264 17.85 17.21 1.93
CA VAL A 264 18.43 16.84 3.20
C VAL A 264 18.81 15.37 3.15
N MET A 265 20.11 15.08 3.26
CA MET A 265 20.56 13.68 3.23
C MET A 265 20.43 13.03 4.60
N GLY A 266 20.00 11.79 4.60
CA GLY A 266 20.02 10.91 5.75
C GLY A 266 20.75 9.60 5.43
N SER A 267 20.62 8.65 6.33
CA SER A 267 21.08 7.28 6.15
C SER A 267 20.11 6.29 6.79
N SER A 268 20.28 5.01 6.51
CA SER A 268 19.45 3.97 7.09
C SER A 268 19.65 3.85 8.60
N HIS A 269 18.77 3.08 9.23
CA HIS A 269 18.78 2.78 10.67
C HIS A 269 20.04 2.04 11.15
N CYS A 270 20.85 1.49 10.27
CA CYS A 270 22.09 0.76 10.57
C CYS A 270 23.35 1.48 10.09
N GLU A 271 23.22 2.69 9.52
CA GLU A 271 24.33 3.47 8.97
C GLU A 271 24.59 4.71 9.83
N PRO A 272 25.38 4.62 10.89
CA PRO A 272 25.61 5.75 11.79
C PRO A 272 26.33 6.89 11.08
N LEU A 273 25.89 8.12 11.37
CA LEU A 273 26.50 9.37 10.93
C LEU A 273 26.83 9.40 9.43
N LEU A 274 25.90 8.89 8.59
CA LEU A 274 26.02 8.83 7.12
C LEU A 274 27.06 7.83 6.58
N LEU A 275 27.58 6.93 7.40
CA LEU A 275 28.55 5.92 6.97
C LEU A 275 27.83 4.66 6.46
N ASN A 276 27.99 4.30 5.19
CA ASN A 276 27.54 3.02 4.68
C ASN A 276 28.45 1.90 5.17
N THR A 277 28.02 1.19 6.21
CA THR A 277 28.84 0.15 6.85
C THR A 277 29.10 -1.06 5.95
N ALA A 278 28.20 -1.33 4.99
CA ALA A 278 28.28 -2.47 4.09
C ALA A 278 29.40 -2.35 3.06
N SER A 279 29.66 -1.14 2.55
CA SER A 279 30.63 -0.91 1.45
C SER A 279 31.79 0.00 1.81
N GLU A 280 31.76 0.69 2.94
CA GLU A 280 32.81 1.63 3.35
C GLU A 280 33.67 1.11 4.52
N TRP A 281 33.20 0.11 5.28
CA TRP A 281 33.99 -0.51 6.32
C TRP A 281 34.75 -1.73 5.78
N ASN A 282 36.09 -1.74 5.97
CA ASN A 282 36.91 -2.87 5.59
C ASN A 282 37.58 -3.49 6.85
N SER A 283 37.04 -4.60 7.32
CA SER A 283 37.50 -5.25 8.54
C SER A 283 38.96 -5.74 8.48
N LYS A 284 39.54 -5.90 7.28
CA LYS A 284 40.96 -6.28 7.13
C LYS A 284 41.90 -5.13 7.44
N THR A 285 41.52 -3.89 7.15
CA THR A 285 42.35 -2.69 7.32
C THR A 285 41.95 -1.82 8.49
N MET A 286 40.64 -1.85 8.87
CA MET A 286 40.06 -1.04 9.93
C MET A 286 39.79 -1.83 11.22
N GLY A 287 39.97 -3.15 11.21
CA GLY A 287 39.65 -4.03 12.33
C GLY A 287 38.16 -4.40 12.38
N PRO A 288 37.71 -5.15 13.38
CA PRO A 288 36.34 -5.59 13.49
C PRO A 288 35.37 -4.41 13.68
N TRP A 289 34.15 -4.51 13.08
CA TRP A 289 33.05 -3.64 13.41
C TRP A 289 32.41 -4.12 14.73
N ASP A 290 33.12 -3.87 15.83
CA ASP A 290 32.73 -4.27 17.18
C ASP A 290 33.09 -3.11 18.11
N TYR A 291 32.05 -2.40 18.59
CA TYR A 291 32.21 -1.20 19.38
C TYR A 291 32.93 -1.47 20.71
N GLY A 292 32.74 -2.65 21.29
CA GLY A 292 33.44 -3.06 22.52
C GLY A 292 34.95 -3.31 22.33
N LYS A 293 35.40 -3.60 21.11
CA LYS A 293 36.80 -3.95 20.83
C LYS A 293 37.57 -2.93 19.99
N ASN A 294 36.87 -2.09 19.23
CA ASN A 294 37.47 -1.23 18.22
C ASN A 294 36.82 0.18 18.20
N LYS A 295 36.41 0.64 19.35
CA LYS A 295 35.70 1.92 19.55
C LYS A 295 36.43 3.12 18.91
N ASP A 296 37.75 3.24 19.16
CA ASP A 296 38.51 4.42 18.73
C ASP A 296 38.56 4.52 17.20
N LYS A 297 38.78 3.40 16.50
CA LYS A 297 38.81 3.38 15.03
C LYS A 297 37.41 3.63 14.43
N ILE A 298 36.40 3.10 15.05
CA ILE A 298 35.02 3.37 14.63
C ILE A 298 34.72 4.86 14.76
N ASN A 299 35.03 5.47 15.91
CA ASN A 299 34.77 6.90 16.14
C ASN A 299 35.64 7.79 15.22
N GLU A 300 36.90 7.43 14.95
CA GLU A 300 37.73 8.13 13.96
C GLU A 300 37.06 8.19 12.57
N VAL A 301 36.58 7.05 12.09
CA VAL A 301 35.93 6.98 10.76
C VAL A 301 34.64 7.76 10.74
N LEU A 302 33.81 7.64 11.79
CA LEU A 302 32.56 8.38 11.93
C LEU A 302 32.81 9.90 12.03
N GLY A 303 33.79 10.34 12.82
CA GLY A 303 34.15 11.76 12.93
C GLY A 303 34.62 12.35 11.60
N ASN A 304 35.46 11.61 10.87
CA ASN A 304 35.85 12.02 9.52
C ASN A 304 34.65 12.19 8.58
N ARG A 305 33.66 11.28 8.64
CA ARG A 305 32.43 11.39 7.85
C ARG A 305 31.60 12.64 8.20
N VAL A 306 31.47 12.95 9.49
CA VAL A 306 30.79 14.19 9.93
C VAL A 306 31.54 15.40 9.39
N LYS A 307 32.86 15.46 9.59
CA LYS A 307 33.72 16.55 9.11
C LYS A 307 33.60 16.80 7.60
N GLU A 308 33.58 15.73 6.80
CA GLU A 308 33.43 15.83 5.34
C GLU A 308 32.07 16.38 4.87
N ASN A 309 31.04 16.31 5.71
CA ASN A 309 29.68 16.63 5.33
C ASN A 309 29.02 17.70 6.20
N CYS A 310 29.73 18.31 7.16
CA CYS A 310 29.20 19.31 8.09
C CYS A 310 28.68 20.58 7.41
N ALA A 311 29.12 20.90 6.20
CA ALA A 311 28.67 22.06 5.43
C ALA A 311 27.31 21.85 4.72
N TYR A 312 26.80 20.62 4.67
CA TYR A 312 25.56 20.28 3.97
C TYR A 312 24.42 20.02 4.96
N GLU A 313 23.15 20.12 4.47
CA GLU A 313 22.00 19.76 5.30
C GLU A 313 21.88 18.24 5.42
N ASN A 314 21.94 17.73 6.64
CA ASN A 314 21.81 16.32 6.96
C ASN A 314 20.89 16.07 8.15
N VAL A 315 20.28 14.89 8.17
CA VAL A 315 19.77 14.25 9.38
C VAL A 315 20.76 13.15 9.76
N TYR A 316 21.42 13.29 10.89
CA TYR A 316 22.41 12.32 11.35
C TYR A 316 21.73 11.15 12.05
N THR A 317 21.84 9.96 11.49
CA THR A 317 21.39 8.74 12.13
C THR A 317 22.32 8.39 13.29
N LEU A 318 21.77 8.30 14.49
CA LEU A 318 22.45 7.75 15.67
C LEU A 318 22.12 6.26 15.74
N ALA A 319 23.12 5.40 15.59
CA ALA A 319 22.90 3.96 15.49
C ALA A 319 24.13 3.15 15.88
N LEU A 320 23.89 1.93 16.31
CA LEU A 320 24.90 0.88 16.37
C LEU A 320 24.21 -0.45 16.10
N ARG A 321 24.52 -1.04 14.95
CA ARG A 321 24.18 -2.42 14.60
C ARG A 321 25.41 -3.16 14.07
N GLY A 322 25.28 -4.42 13.73
CA GLY A 322 26.31 -5.14 12.99
C GLY A 322 26.49 -4.62 11.56
N LEU A 323 27.52 -5.07 10.87
CA LEU A 323 27.73 -4.71 9.47
C LEU A 323 26.53 -5.12 8.63
N HIS A 324 26.15 -4.23 7.70
CA HIS A 324 25.12 -4.48 6.71
C HIS A 324 23.82 -5.01 7.35
N ASP A 325 23.24 -4.26 8.27
CA ASP A 325 21.99 -4.59 8.97
C ASP A 325 21.99 -5.88 9.80
N ALA A 326 23.16 -6.46 10.13
CA ALA A 326 23.25 -7.56 11.05
C ALA A 326 22.92 -7.12 12.49
N ALA A 327 22.50 -8.06 13.35
CA ALA A 327 22.20 -7.75 14.74
C ALA A 327 23.45 -7.32 15.51
N MET A 328 23.27 -6.42 16.48
CA MET A 328 24.33 -5.90 17.33
C MET A 328 24.88 -6.98 18.29
N GLY A 329 26.18 -7.20 18.29
CA GLY A 329 26.90 -7.94 19.33
C GLY A 329 26.73 -9.46 19.37
N GLY A 330 26.06 -10.07 18.37
CA GLY A 330 25.79 -11.51 18.40
C GLY A 330 24.78 -11.96 19.48
N GLY A 331 24.45 -13.26 19.53
CA GLY A 331 23.43 -13.79 20.43
C GLY A 331 23.79 -13.81 21.92
N ASP A 332 25.05 -13.81 22.28
CA ASP A 332 25.53 -14.11 23.62
C ASP A 332 25.76 -12.89 24.53
N VAL A 333 25.58 -11.67 24.03
CA VAL A 333 25.76 -10.46 24.84
C VAL A 333 24.50 -10.19 25.67
N PRO A 334 24.58 -10.09 27.04
CA PRO A 334 23.45 -9.80 27.91
C PRO A 334 22.77 -8.48 27.53
N MET A 335 21.45 -8.40 27.65
CA MET A 335 20.64 -7.21 27.30
C MET A 335 21.16 -5.94 27.96
N LYS A 336 21.48 -5.99 29.26
CA LYS A 336 22.03 -4.85 30.02
C LYS A 336 23.36 -4.33 29.46
N GLU A 337 24.19 -5.19 28.89
CA GLU A 337 25.44 -4.79 28.24
C GLU A 337 25.16 -4.21 26.86
N LYS A 338 24.19 -4.74 26.12
CA LYS A 338 23.75 -4.15 24.83
C LYS A 338 23.23 -2.72 25.04
N VAL A 339 22.43 -2.48 26.06
CA VAL A 339 21.94 -1.14 26.42
C VAL A 339 23.13 -0.21 26.67
N LYS A 340 24.05 -0.55 27.57
CA LYS A 340 25.21 0.29 27.89
C LYS A 340 26.12 0.55 26.68
N MET A 341 26.34 -0.46 25.85
CA MET A 341 27.15 -0.32 24.64
C MET A 341 26.51 0.67 23.67
N LEU A 342 25.20 0.56 23.45
CA LEU A 342 24.46 1.45 22.57
C LEU A 342 24.46 2.89 23.15
N GLU A 343 24.20 3.10 24.43
CA GLU A 343 24.28 4.41 25.09
C GLU A 343 25.63 5.07 24.90
N SER A 344 26.72 4.29 25.12
CA SER A 344 28.09 4.80 24.90
C SER A 344 28.31 5.21 23.45
N ALA A 345 27.85 4.39 22.48
CA ALA A 345 28.02 4.71 21.07
C ALA A 345 27.22 5.96 20.66
N LEU A 346 25.97 6.08 21.10
CA LEU A 346 25.13 7.23 20.79
C LEU A 346 25.71 8.53 21.38
N LYS A 347 26.25 8.47 22.63
CA LYS A 347 26.91 9.59 23.26
C LYS A 347 28.16 10.03 22.48
N ASP A 348 29.01 9.09 22.07
CA ASP A 348 30.19 9.40 21.29
C ASP A 348 29.84 9.96 19.90
N GLN A 349 28.87 9.43 19.24
CA GLN A 349 28.35 9.96 17.97
C GLN A 349 27.86 11.41 18.10
N ARG A 350 27.14 11.74 19.18
CA ARG A 350 26.73 13.14 19.45
C ARG A 350 27.92 14.05 19.73
N ASN A 351 28.94 13.56 20.44
CA ASN A 351 30.17 14.33 20.68
C ASN A 351 30.91 14.61 19.35
N LEU A 352 30.97 13.63 18.42
CA LEU A 352 31.56 13.84 17.09
C LEU A 352 30.79 14.88 16.27
N ILE A 353 29.46 14.91 16.37
CA ILE A 353 28.65 15.97 15.74
C ILE A 353 28.99 17.33 16.32
N ALA A 354 29.05 17.45 17.65
CA ALA A 354 29.36 18.70 18.35
C ALA A 354 30.78 19.20 18.08
N GLU A 355 31.75 18.28 17.89
CA GLU A 355 33.13 18.63 17.57
C GLU A 355 33.30 19.25 16.18
N HIS A 356 32.52 18.79 15.20
CA HIS A 356 32.68 19.19 13.80
C HIS A 356 31.67 20.18 13.27
N ILE A 357 30.60 20.48 14.01
CA ILE A 357 29.55 21.43 13.60
C ILE A 357 29.43 22.53 14.65
N ASP A 358 29.78 23.75 14.26
CA ASP A 358 29.77 24.95 15.14
C ASP A 358 28.33 25.47 15.36
N ARG A 359 27.51 24.65 16.00
CA ARG A 359 26.14 24.94 16.45
C ARG A 359 25.82 24.08 17.66
N PRO A 360 24.89 24.49 18.55
CA PRO A 360 24.42 23.64 19.63
C PRO A 360 23.90 22.30 19.08
N VAL A 361 24.38 21.20 19.63
CA VAL A 361 24.11 19.85 19.12
C VAL A 361 22.60 19.52 19.12
N GLU A 362 21.83 20.14 20.00
CA GLU A 362 20.38 20.03 20.13
C GLU A 362 19.64 20.67 18.94
N THR A 363 20.29 21.56 18.19
CA THR A 363 19.73 22.20 17.00
C THR A 363 20.02 21.44 15.70
N ILE A 364 20.91 20.45 15.77
CA ILE A 364 21.32 19.62 14.63
C ILE A 364 20.34 18.45 14.51
N PRO A 365 19.73 18.23 13.33
CA PRO A 365 18.77 17.12 13.16
C PRO A 365 19.45 15.76 13.38
N GLN A 366 18.96 14.99 14.34
CA GLN A 366 19.44 13.68 14.70
C GLN A 366 18.26 12.72 14.80
N ALA A 367 18.43 11.50 14.35
CA ALA A 367 17.39 10.48 14.34
C ALA A 367 17.90 9.16 14.92
N PHE A 368 17.04 8.47 15.64
CA PHE A 368 17.28 7.12 16.14
C PHE A 368 16.11 6.22 15.73
N THR A 369 16.40 5.09 15.09
CA THR A 369 15.37 4.14 14.65
C THR A 369 15.49 2.83 15.44
N PRO A 370 14.57 2.53 16.36
CA PRO A 370 14.55 1.28 17.11
C PRO A 370 14.03 0.12 16.24
N TYR A 371 14.84 -0.36 15.29
CA TYR A 371 14.48 -1.38 14.32
C TYR A 371 14.92 -2.78 14.78
N LYS A 372 14.09 -3.78 14.58
CA LYS A 372 14.34 -5.19 14.98
C LYS A 372 14.76 -5.30 16.45
N GLU A 373 15.92 -5.90 16.75
CA GLU A 373 16.42 -6.08 18.13
C GLU A 373 16.69 -4.75 18.86
N VAL A 374 16.89 -3.66 18.14
CA VAL A 374 17.12 -2.34 18.77
C VAL A 374 15.86 -1.85 19.47
N LEU A 375 14.65 -2.26 19.02
CA LEU A 375 13.40 -1.95 19.72
C LEU A 375 13.34 -2.64 21.10
N GLU A 376 13.82 -3.87 21.20
CA GLU A 376 13.93 -4.58 22.47
C GLU A 376 14.95 -3.89 23.38
N ILE A 377 16.11 -3.50 22.85
CA ILE A 377 17.14 -2.76 23.62
C ILE A 377 16.57 -1.43 24.13
N TYR A 378 15.86 -0.69 23.29
CA TYR A 378 15.18 0.55 23.68
C TYR A 378 14.15 0.31 24.78
N SER A 379 13.36 -0.73 24.66
CA SER A 379 12.34 -1.09 25.65
C SER A 379 12.92 -1.59 26.99
N ASN A 380 14.19 -1.97 27.02
CA ASN A 380 14.94 -2.38 28.23
C ASN A 380 15.71 -1.23 28.89
N GLY A 381 15.32 0.04 28.61
CA GLY A 381 15.78 1.20 29.36
C GLY A 381 16.91 1.99 28.71
N LEU A 382 17.07 1.91 27.38
CA LEU A 382 17.97 2.80 26.65
C LEU A 382 17.51 4.27 26.81
N GLU A 383 18.36 5.12 27.33
CA GLU A 383 18.09 6.57 27.47
C GLU A 383 18.53 7.35 26.22
N LEU A 384 17.65 8.14 25.67
CA LEU A 384 17.90 9.04 24.53
C LEU A 384 17.70 10.49 24.95
N PRO A 385 18.60 11.41 24.51
CA PRO A 385 18.39 12.85 24.68
C PRO A 385 17.08 13.31 24.04
N ASP A 386 16.37 14.22 24.70
CA ASP A 386 15.02 14.64 24.31
C ASP A 386 14.92 15.26 22.91
N ASP A 387 16.00 15.85 22.41
CA ASP A 387 16.10 16.48 21.09
C ASP A 387 16.27 15.48 19.93
N VAL A 388 16.63 14.23 20.20
CA VAL A 388 16.77 13.18 19.19
C VAL A 388 15.38 12.70 18.74
N THR A 389 15.12 12.73 17.45
CA THR A 389 13.87 12.20 16.86
C THR A 389 13.87 10.67 16.91
N ILE A 390 12.81 10.09 17.47
CA ILE A 390 12.60 8.63 17.41
C ILE A 390 11.82 8.29 16.14
N ILE A 391 12.39 7.47 15.26
CA ILE A 391 11.71 7.01 14.05
C ILE A 391 11.13 5.61 14.30
N TRP A 392 9.82 5.51 14.42
CA TRP A 392 9.12 4.25 14.64
C TRP A 392 9.01 3.44 13.33
N PRO A 393 9.51 2.20 13.29
CA PRO A 393 9.34 1.33 12.14
C PRO A 393 7.98 0.61 12.19
N ASP A 394 7.48 0.27 10.99
CA ASP A 394 6.46 -0.76 10.86
C ASP A 394 7.07 -2.18 11.02
N ASP A 395 6.25 -3.21 10.87
CA ASP A 395 6.65 -4.62 10.89
C ASP A 395 7.17 -5.12 9.53
N ASN A 396 7.56 -4.22 8.62
CA ASN A 396 7.93 -4.42 7.22
C ASN A 396 6.75 -4.76 6.29
N PHE A 397 5.54 -4.91 6.80
CA PHE A 397 4.32 -5.25 6.04
C PHE A 397 3.22 -4.20 6.18
N GLY A 398 3.58 -3.03 6.71
CA GLY A 398 2.70 -1.86 6.79
C GLY A 398 1.97 -1.69 8.12
N TYR A 399 2.26 -2.48 9.15
CA TYR A 399 1.65 -2.36 10.49
C TYR A 399 2.65 -1.76 11.49
N MET A 400 2.32 -0.58 12.05
CA MET A 400 3.18 0.08 13.04
C MET A 400 3.29 -0.76 14.31
N LYS A 401 4.52 -1.12 14.68
CA LYS A 401 4.81 -1.99 15.83
C LYS A 401 4.65 -1.28 17.17
N ARG A 402 5.00 -0.01 17.20
CA ARG A 402 4.94 0.84 18.38
C ARG A 402 4.89 2.29 17.94
N LEU A 403 4.28 3.14 18.76
CA LEU A 403 4.26 4.58 18.61
C LEU A 403 4.61 5.25 19.94
N SER A 404 4.81 6.58 19.91
CA SER A 404 5.17 7.34 21.09
C SER A 404 4.10 7.30 22.17
N GLY A 405 4.47 6.83 23.35
CA GLY A 405 3.64 6.89 24.54
C GLY A 405 3.49 8.33 25.07
N PRO A 406 2.63 8.58 26.08
CA PRO A 406 2.38 9.93 26.60
C PRO A 406 3.61 10.67 27.09
N HIS A 407 4.62 9.96 27.58
CA HIS A 407 5.89 10.54 28.01
C HIS A 407 6.75 10.91 26.79
N GLU A 408 6.88 10.00 25.84
CA GLU A 408 7.67 10.21 24.61
C GLU A 408 7.09 11.32 23.72
N GLN A 409 5.77 11.53 23.72
CA GLN A 409 5.11 12.60 22.99
C GLN A 409 5.53 14.02 23.45
N LYS A 410 6.09 14.15 24.65
CA LYS A 410 6.57 15.44 25.20
C LYS A 410 8.00 15.80 24.76
N ARG A 411 8.71 14.86 24.13
CA ARG A 411 10.10 15.06 23.68
C ARG A 411 10.18 16.19 22.64
N SER A 412 11.20 17.05 22.74
CA SER A 412 11.43 18.15 21.77
C SER A 412 11.83 17.62 20.38
N GLY A 413 12.51 16.48 20.31
CA GLY A 413 12.85 15.77 19.07
C GLY A 413 11.64 15.20 18.33
N ARG A 414 10.49 15.05 19.01
CA ARG A 414 9.28 14.47 18.43
C ARG A 414 9.53 13.05 17.92
N ALA A 415 8.68 12.55 17.01
CA ALA A 415 8.86 11.26 16.39
C ALA A 415 8.72 11.31 14.87
N GLY A 416 9.04 10.21 14.25
CA GLY A 416 8.88 9.96 12.82
C GLY A 416 8.44 8.54 12.56
N VAL A 417 8.32 8.19 11.28
CA VAL A 417 8.01 6.83 10.81
C VAL A 417 9.00 6.36 9.76
N TYR A 418 9.31 5.08 9.80
CA TYR A 418 9.95 4.33 8.73
C TYR A 418 8.95 3.29 8.24
N TYR A 419 8.41 3.48 7.03
CA TYR A 419 7.26 2.74 6.50
C TYR A 419 7.64 2.01 5.21
N HIS A 420 7.23 0.74 5.08
CA HIS A 420 7.55 -0.07 3.91
C HIS A 420 6.43 -0.06 2.87
N VAL A 421 6.73 0.37 1.65
CA VAL A 421 5.90 0.14 0.46
C VAL A 421 6.49 -0.93 -0.44
N SER A 422 7.70 -1.39 -0.13
CA SER A 422 8.37 -2.60 -0.62
C SER A 422 9.28 -3.15 0.46
N TYR A 423 9.61 -4.44 0.44
CA TYR A 423 10.47 -5.06 1.44
C TYR A 423 11.18 -6.29 0.91
N LEU A 424 12.45 -6.42 1.28
CA LEU A 424 13.31 -7.59 1.05
C LEU A 424 13.47 -8.35 2.38
N GLY A 425 12.80 -9.49 2.56
CA GLY A 425 12.93 -10.27 3.79
C GLY A 425 11.85 -11.31 4.02
N VAL A 426 11.83 -11.85 5.24
CA VAL A 426 10.90 -12.90 5.67
C VAL A 426 9.58 -12.32 6.18
N PRO A 427 8.44 -13.03 6.03
CA PRO A 427 8.28 -14.38 5.47
C PRO A 427 8.39 -14.43 3.95
N HIS A 428 8.16 -13.33 3.23
CA HIS A 428 8.31 -13.25 1.79
C HIS A 428 8.52 -11.79 1.34
N SER A 429 9.46 -11.56 0.43
CA SER A 429 9.72 -10.23 -0.15
C SER A 429 8.59 -9.80 -1.09
N TYR A 430 8.39 -8.47 -1.21
CA TYR A 430 7.50 -7.88 -2.19
C TYR A 430 8.17 -6.64 -2.81
N LEU A 431 8.83 -6.86 -3.94
CA LEU A 431 9.70 -5.90 -4.62
C LEU A 431 9.28 -5.61 -6.06
N TRP A 432 8.37 -6.41 -6.63
CA TRP A 432 8.03 -6.34 -8.05
C TRP A 432 7.30 -5.03 -8.38
N TYR A 433 6.19 -4.77 -7.72
CA TYR A 433 5.50 -3.49 -7.70
C TYR A 433 4.68 -3.38 -6.40
N SER A 434 4.49 -2.16 -5.94
CA SER A 434 3.83 -1.94 -4.68
C SER A 434 2.32 -2.24 -4.78
N THR A 435 1.83 -3.05 -3.86
CA THR A 435 0.42 -3.37 -3.68
C THR A 435 -0.07 -3.01 -2.28
N THR A 436 0.69 -2.19 -1.55
CA THR A 436 0.30 -1.72 -0.22
C THR A 436 -0.98 -0.90 -0.32
N PRO A 437 -2.06 -1.29 0.39
CA PRO A 437 -3.35 -0.62 0.25
C PRO A 437 -3.32 0.81 0.78
N PRO A 438 -3.85 1.79 0.03
CA PRO A 438 -3.96 3.18 0.47
C PRO A 438 -4.66 3.34 1.82
N ALA A 439 -5.72 2.58 2.06
CA ALA A 439 -6.47 2.63 3.31
C ALA A 439 -5.64 2.14 4.51
N LEU A 440 -4.82 1.10 4.33
CA LEU A 440 -3.88 0.64 5.37
C LEU A 440 -2.80 1.69 5.64
N MET A 441 -2.24 2.29 4.58
CA MET A 441 -1.25 3.38 4.72
C MET A 441 -1.84 4.54 5.52
N TYR A 442 -3.06 4.97 5.19
CA TYR A 442 -3.72 6.06 5.90
C TYR A 442 -3.97 5.70 7.38
N GLU A 443 -4.50 4.53 7.66
CA GLU A 443 -4.80 4.09 9.02
C GLU A 443 -3.54 4.09 9.91
N GLU A 444 -2.46 3.52 9.39
CA GLU A 444 -1.20 3.39 10.13
C GLU A 444 -0.44 4.72 10.27
N LEU A 445 -0.42 5.54 9.23
CA LEU A 445 0.28 6.81 9.23
C LEU A 445 -0.50 7.91 9.97
N ARG A 446 -1.84 7.90 9.92
CA ARG A 446 -2.68 8.85 10.67
C ARG A 446 -2.51 8.66 12.17
N LYS A 447 -2.58 7.42 12.67
CA LYS A 447 -2.35 7.16 14.10
C LYS A 447 -0.92 7.51 14.55
N ALA A 448 0.07 7.33 13.66
CA ALA A 448 1.44 7.75 13.95
C ALA A 448 1.55 9.28 14.07
N TYR A 449 0.96 10.01 13.14
CA TYR A 449 0.92 11.49 13.19
C TYR A 449 0.21 11.99 14.44
N ASP A 450 -0.93 11.40 14.79
CA ASP A 450 -1.71 11.78 15.98
C ASP A 450 -0.96 11.50 17.30
N THR A 451 0.08 10.66 17.27
CA THR A 451 1.00 10.39 18.39
C THR A 451 2.36 11.07 18.22
N THR A 452 2.37 12.23 17.57
CA THR A 452 3.53 13.13 17.42
C THR A 452 4.60 12.71 16.39
N ALA A 453 4.33 11.75 15.53
CA ALA A 453 5.25 11.40 14.44
C ALA A 453 5.12 12.41 13.28
N ASP A 454 5.48 13.66 13.52
CA ASP A 454 5.43 14.78 12.58
C ASP A 454 6.81 15.30 12.16
N ARG A 455 7.89 14.66 12.64
CA ARG A 455 9.25 15.15 12.37
C ARG A 455 9.87 14.56 11.11
N ILE A 456 9.87 13.26 10.95
CA ILE A 456 10.52 12.57 9.83
C ILE A 456 9.62 11.44 9.34
N TRP A 457 9.24 11.47 8.05
CA TRP A 457 8.60 10.34 7.38
C TRP A 457 9.49 9.84 6.26
N LEU A 458 9.85 8.54 6.34
CA LEU A 458 10.74 7.87 5.41
C LEU A 458 10.07 6.61 4.86
N ALA A 459 9.78 6.60 3.56
CA ALA A 459 9.24 5.43 2.89
C ALA A 459 10.37 4.55 2.34
N ASN A 460 10.42 3.27 2.73
CA ASN A 460 11.18 2.28 1.99
C ASN A 460 10.44 1.97 0.69
N CYS A 461 11.02 2.34 -0.45
CA CYS A 461 10.40 2.21 -1.77
C CYS A 461 11.22 1.38 -2.77
N GLY A 462 12.30 0.73 -2.32
CA GLY A 462 13.16 -0.06 -3.17
C GLY A 462 13.79 0.75 -4.30
N ASP A 463 13.19 0.69 -5.47
CA ASP A 463 13.71 1.25 -6.72
C ASP A 463 13.00 2.54 -7.18
N LEU A 464 12.03 3.05 -6.49
CA LEU A 464 11.04 4.07 -6.92
C LEU A 464 10.02 3.53 -7.93
N LYS A 465 10.47 2.82 -8.95
CA LYS A 465 9.59 2.25 -9.98
C LYS A 465 8.88 1.02 -9.46
N GLY A 466 7.60 0.92 -9.87
CA GLY A 466 6.65 -0.03 -9.31
C GLY A 466 6.02 0.44 -8.00
N ALA A 467 6.45 1.57 -7.43
CA ALA A 467 5.88 2.15 -6.21
C ALA A 467 5.39 3.59 -6.38
N GLU A 468 5.25 4.07 -7.62
CA GLU A 468 4.97 5.47 -7.94
C GLU A 468 3.73 6.01 -7.24
N MET A 469 2.65 5.25 -7.23
CA MET A 469 1.38 5.66 -6.63
C MET A 469 1.49 5.70 -5.09
N GLN A 470 2.08 4.67 -4.47
CA GLN A 470 2.25 4.60 -3.02
C GLN A 470 3.23 5.67 -2.50
N VAL A 471 4.31 5.94 -3.23
CA VAL A 471 5.25 7.04 -2.90
C VAL A 471 4.54 8.38 -3.01
N SER A 472 3.73 8.59 -4.06
CA SER A 472 2.92 9.82 -4.19
C SER A 472 1.97 9.99 -3.02
N LEU A 473 1.20 8.95 -2.68
CA LEU A 473 0.26 8.98 -1.56
C LEU A 473 0.96 9.25 -0.22
N PHE A 474 2.06 8.56 0.03
CA PHE A 474 2.85 8.74 1.26
C PHE A 474 3.34 10.18 1.43
N LEU A 475 3.88 10.76 0.36
CA LEU A 475 4.41 12.13 0.37
C LEU A 475 3.30 13.19 0.38
N ASP A 476 2.17 12.96 -0.31
CA ASP A 476 1.00 13.84 -0.25
C ASP A 476 0.40 13.85 1.17
N MET A 477 0.28 12.69 1.84
CA MET A 477 -0.14 12.63 3.24
C MET A 477 0.88 13.32 4.17
N ALA A 478 2.17 13.13 3.96
CA ALA A 478 3.21 13.79 4.75
C ALA A 478 3.21 15.33 4.55
N TYR A 479 2.77 15.80 3.37
CA TYR A 479 2.63 17.22 3.09
C TYR A 479 1.37 17.81 3.72
N ASP A 480 0.20 17.15 3.60
CA ASP A 480 -1.09 17.62 4.16
C ASP A 480 -1.95 16.45 4.62
N ILE A 481 -1.65 15.90 5.80
CA ILE A 481 -2.35 14.73 6.35
C ILE A 481 -3.84 15.02 6.60
N ASP A 482 -4.19 16.26 6.89
CA ASP A 482 -5.58 16.65 7.20
C ASP A 482 -6.47 16.75 5.96
N SER A 483 -5.90 16.70 4.76
CA SER A 483 -6.67 16.58 3.52
C SER A 483 -7.16 15.16 3.26
N PHE A 484 -6.69 14.17 4.02
CA PHE A 484 -7.03 12.76 3.87
C PHE A 484 -8.00 12.27 4.96
N ASN A 485 -8.82 11.30 4.59
CA ASN A 485 -9.71 10.56 5.48
C ASN A 485 -9.95 9.16 4.92
N ALA A 486 -10.57 8.28 5.70
CA ALA A 486 -10.80 6.88 5.32
C ALA A 486 -11.58 6.72 3.99
N ASN A 487 -12.46 7.69 3.64
CA ASN A 487 -13.26 7.61 2.41
C ASN A 487 -12.50 8.11 1.18
N ASN A 488 -11.73 9.20 1.31
CA ASN A 488 -11.07 9.79 0.14
C ASN A 488 -9.74 9.11 -0.21
N VAL A 489 -9.12 8.41 0.73
CA VAL A 489 -7.87 7.70 0.47
C VAL A 489 -8.06 6.49 -0.44
N VAL A 490 -9.20 5.81 -0.36
CA VAL A 490 -9.50 4.65 -1.21
C VAL A 490 -9.70 5.02 -2.68
N THR A 491 -10.14 6.24 -2.95
CA THR A 491 -10.31 6.76 -4.31
C THR A 491 -9.05 7.46 -4.84
N TYR A 492 -8.00 7.59 -4.02
CA TYR A 492 -6.76 8.25 -4.41
C TYR A 492 -6.13 7.64 -5.67
N PRO A 493 -6.00 6.30 -5.82
CA PRO A 493 -5.40 5.72 -7.03
C PRO A 493 -6.13 6.11 -8.31
N ALA A 494 -7.45 6.08 -8.29
CA ALA A 494 -8.27 6.46 -9.44
C ALA A 494 -8.14 7.95 -9.78
N ARG A 495 -8.17 8.82 -8.78
CA ARG A 495 -7.97 10.27 -8.97
C ARG A 495 -6.57 10.60 -9.45
N TRP A 496 -5.57 9.92 -8.92
CA TRP A 496 -4.17 10.09 -9.34
C TRP A 496 -3.98 9.73 -10.82
N LEU A 497 -4.57 8.63 -11.29
CA LEU A 497 -4.57 8.24 -12.70
C LEU A 497 -5.41 9.19 -13.56
N ALA A 498 -6.61 9.58 -13.11
CA ALA A 498 -7.48 10.49 -13.85
C ALA A 498 -6.83 11.86 -14.07
N LYS A 499 -6.07 12.37 -13.09
CA LYS A 499 -5.28 13.61 -13.24
C LYS A 499 -4.27 13.52 -14.38
N MET A 500 -3.70 12.35 -14.64
CA MET A 500 -2.69 12.13 -15.69
C MET A 500 -3.32 11.83 -17.05
N PHE A 501 -4.34 10.96 -17.10
CA PHE A 501 -4.88 10.42 -18.34
C PHE A 501 -6.25 11.00 -18.73
N GLY A 502 -6.91 11.70 -17.84
CA GLY A 502 -8.19 12.39 -18.09
C GLY A 502 -9.32 11.93 -17.16
N GLU A 503 -10.10 12.89 -16.69
CA GLU A 503 -11.23 12.71 -15.78
C GLU A 503 -12.34 11.81 -16.34
N GLN A 504 -12.48 11.74 -17.68
CA GLN A 504 -13.43 10.86 -18.36
C GLN A 504 -13.21 9.38 -18.07
N TYR A 505 -12.01 8.98 -17.61
CA TYR A 505 -11.65 7.60 -17.30
C TYR A 505 -11.76 7.28 -15.80
N TYR A 506 -12.13 8.25 -14.97
CA TYR A 506 -12.15 8.08 -13.51
C TYR A 506 -12.88 6.82 -13.04
N SER A 507 -14.11 6.58 -13.51
CA SER A 507 -14.91 5.43 -13.07
C SER A 507 -14.29 4.08 -13.46
N VAL A 508 -13.61 4.04 -14.62
CA VAL A 508 -12.89 2.82 -15.05
C VAL A 508 -11.64 2.63 -14.21
N PHE A 509 -10.92 3.69 -13.88
CA PHE A 509 -9.78 3.62 -12.97
C PHE A 509 -10.20 3.18 -11.57
N GLU A 510 -11.30 3.70 -11.04
CA GLU A 510 -11.82 3.34 -9.72
C GLU A 510 -12.17 1.85 -9.66
N ASP A 511 -12.86 1.32 -10.66
CA ASP A 511 -13.20 -0.10 -10.74
C ASP A 511 -11.94 -1.00 -10.84
N ILE A 512 -11.00 -0.67 -11.72
CA ILE A 512 -9.77 -1.47 -11.88
C ILE A 512 -8.92 -1.40 -10.62
N THR A 513 -8.67 -0.20 -10.09
CA THR A 513 -7.74 -0.03 -8.95
C THR A 513 -8.31 -0.57 -7.66
N SER A 514 -9.60 -0.39 -7.39
CA SER A 514 -10.23 -0.95 -6.19
C SER A 514 -10.22 -2.48 -6.21
N SER A 515 -10.59 -3.11 -7.33
CA SER A 515 -10.54 -4.56 -7.47
C SER A 515 -9.11 -5.09 -7.37
N HIS A 516 -8.15 -4.46 -8.05
CA HIS A 516 -6.74 -4.87 -8.00
C HIS A 516 -6.18 -4.82 -6.58
N ILE A 517 -6.42 -3.72 -5.86
CA ILE A 517 -5.96 -3.53 -4.48
C ILE A 517 -6.62 -4.54 -3.54
N ASN A 518 -7.93 -4.78 -3.66
CA ASN A 518 -8.64 -5.75 -2.83
C ASN A 518 -8.14 -7.19 -3.05
N LEU A 519 -7.90 -7.58 -4.31
CA LEU A 519 -7.33 -8.89 -4.64
C LEU A 519 -5.90 -9.04 -4.10
N ALA A 520 -5.07 -7.99 -4.22
CA ALA A 520 -3.72 -7.98 -3.69
C ALA A 520 -3.68 -7.90 -2.15
N PHE A 521 -4.66 -7.24 -1.52
CA PHE A 521 -4.81 -7.21 -0.07
C PHE A 521 -4.98 -8.62 0.49
N SER A 522 -5.85 -9.43 -0.11
CA SER A 522 -6.06 -10.81 0.33
C SER A 522 -4.82 -11.68 0.13
N ARG A 523 -4.09 -11.51 -0.97
CA ARG A 523 -2.79 -12.13 -1.25
C ARG A 523 -2.05 -11.36 -2.33
N LYS A 524 -0.83 -10.89 -2.03
CA LYS A 524 0.00 -10.23 -3.04
C LYS A 524 0.35 -11.19 -4.19
N PRO A 525 0.45 -10.70 -5.44
CA PRO A 525 0.82 -11.55 -6.57
C PRO A 525 2.14 -12.28 -6.36
N GLU A 526 3.13 -11.65 -5.75
CA GLU A 526 4.44 -12.24 -5.44
C GLU A 526 4.35 -13.40 -4.45
N TYR A 527 3.29 -13.45 -3.64
CA TYR A 527 3.09 -14.51 -2.65
C TYR A 527 2.40 -15.75 -3.23
N MET A 528 1.97 -15.69 -4.49
CA MET A 528 1.31 -16.81 -5.15
C MET A 528 2.32 -17.93 -5.41
N GLY A 529 1.99 -19.15 -4.98
CA GLY A 529 2.84 -20.32 -5.15
C GLY A 529 3.97 -20.47 -4.12
N TRP A 530 3.94 -19.65 -3.06
CA TRP A 530 4.93 -19.65 -1.99
C TRP A 530 4.28 -19.89 -0.63
N GLY A 531 4.91 -20.77 0.19
CA GLY A 531 4.64 -20.87 1.61
C GLY A 531 5.57 -19.94 2.40
N TYR A 532 5.25 -19.76 3.68
CA TYR A 532 5.98 -18.87 4.59
C TYR A 532 7.36 -19.40 5.03
N TRP A 533 7.81 -20.58 4.58
CA TRP A 533 9.09 -21.17 4.94
C TRP A 533 10.16 -21.07 3.87
N ASN A 534 10.10 -20.06 3.06
CA ASN A 534 11.22 -19.79 2.18
C ASN A 534 12.31 -19.10 2.98
N ASN A 535 13.27 -19.91 3.41
CA ASN A 535 14.47 -19.39 4.02
C ASN A 535 15.25 -18.60 2.95
N TYR A 536 15.03 -17.31 2.94
CA TYR A 536 15.66 -16.35 2.05
C TYR A 536 17.21 -16.49 2.02
N TRP A 537 17.81 -16.97 3.13
CA TRP A 537 19.25 -17.02 3.35
C TRP A 537 19.89 -18.40 3.12
N GLY A 538 19.28 -19.34 2.42
CA GLY A 538 19.95 -20.57 2.05
C GLY A 538 19.24 -21.88 2.31
N GLY A 539 17.97 -21.87 2.61
CA GLY A 539 17.12 -23.05 2.58
C GLY A 539 16.41 -23.14 1.25
N GLY A 540 16.52 -24.24 0.51
CA GLY A 540 15.94 -24.40 -0.81
C GLY A 540 14.46 -24.00 -0.87
N GLU A 541 14.08 -23.37 -1.98
CA GLU A 541 12.76 -22.88 -2.29
C GLU A 541 11.71 -23.96 -2.15
N LYS A 542 10.83 -23.85 -1.15
CA LYS A 542 9.62 -24.67 -1.11
C LYS A 542 8.51 -23.93 -1.84
N ARG A 543 8.24 -24.33 -3.06
CA ARG A 543 6.99 -23.99 -3.72
C ARG A 543 5.86 -24.66 -2.97
N THR A 544 4.83 -23.89 -2.67
CA THR A 544 3.61 -24.42 -2.07
C THR A 544 2.42 -24.06 -2.94
N ASP A 545 1.39 -24.83 -2.81
CA ASP A 545 0.10 -24.50 -3.38
C ASP A 545 -0.49 -23.29 -2.66
N THR A 546 -1.30 -22.52 -3.36
CA THR A 546 -2.09 -21.48 -2.72
C THR A 546 -3.17 -22.12 -1.86
N GLU A 547 -3.61 -21.40 -0.84
CA GLU A 547 -4.66 -21.89 0.04
C GLU A 547 -6.08 -21.59 -0.47
N PHE A 548 -6.23 -20.90 -1.62
CA PHE A 548 -7.53 -20.64 -2.22
C PHE A 548 -8.23 -21.96 -2.57
N SER A 549 -9.46 -22.11 -2.11
CA SER A 549 -10.23 -23.33 -2.32
C SER A 549 -10.71 -23.44 -3.77
N PHE A 550 -10.56 -24.63 -4.36
CA PHE A 550 -11.10 -24.99 -5.67
C PHE A 550 -12.50 -25.59 -5.58
N ALA A 551 -12.85 -26.12 -4.44
CA ALA A 551 -14.11 -26.83 -4.23
C ALA A 551 -15.12 -25.98 -3.44
N ASN A 552 -14.64 -25.18 -2.46
CA ASN A 552 -15.51 -24.47 -1.54
C ASN A 552 -15.59 -22.97 -1.87
N TYR A 553 -16.81 -22.44 -1.86
CA TYR A 553 -17.08 -20.99 -2.01
C TYR A 553 -16.56 -20.36 -3.31
N ASN A 554 -16.20 -21.14 -4.31
CA ASN A 554 -15.65 -20.70 -5.61
C ASN A 554 -14.44 -19.74 -5.49
N GLU A 555 -13.69 -19.76 -4.40
CA GLU A 555 -12.65 -18.76 -4.11
C GLU A 555 -11.63 -18.61 -5.23
N ALA A 556 -11.04 -19.71 -5.69
CA ALA A 556 -10.02 -19.69 -6.75
C ALA A 556 -10.59 -19.16 -8.07
N GLU A 557 -11.79 -19.62 -8.45
CA GLU A 557 -12.43 -19.21 -9.72
C GLU A 557 -12.88 -17.75 -9.67
N ASN A 558 -13.51 -17.30 -8.56
CA ASN A 558 -13.90 -15.91 -8.37
C ASN A 558 -12.68 -14.97 -8.47
N ARG A 559 -11.56 -15.36 -7.87
CA ARG A 559 -10.32 -14.59 -7.95
C ARG A 559 -9.79 -14.49 -9.37
N LEU A 560 -9.75 -15.60 -10.12
CA LEU A 560 -9.28 -15.61 -11.51
C LEU A 560 -10.21 -14.82 -12.44
N ASN A 561 -11.52 -14.94 -12.25
CA ASN A 561 -12.51 -14.21 -13.04
C ASN A 561 -12.39 -12.70 -12.82
N GLU A 562 -12.20 -12.28 -11.59
CA GLU A 562 -12.06 -10.87 -11.28
C GLU A 562 -10.75 -10.28 -11.84
N TYR A 563 -9.61 -10.98 -11.72
CA TYR A 563 -8.38 -10.55 -12.38
C TYR A 563 -8.54 -10.49 -13.90
N SER A 564 -9.20 -11.48 -14.53
CA SER A 564 -9.47 -11.46 -15.98
C SER A 564 -10.36 -10.30 -16.39
N ARG A 565 -11.36 -9.95 -15.56
CA ARG A 565 -12.27 -8.83 -15.80
C ARG A 565 -11.52 -7.50 -15.82
N ILE A 566 -10.72 -7.23 -14.78
CA ILE A 566 -9.96 -5.98 -14.70
C ILE A 566 -8.79 -5.94 -15.68
N GLY A 567 -8.12 -7.07 -15.92
CA GLY A 567 -7.06 -7.18 -16.92
C GLY A 567 -7.55 -6.86 -18.31
N LYS A 568 -8.74 -7.38 -18.69
CA LYS A 568 -9.37 -7.05 -19.99
C LYS A 568 -9.75 -5.57 -20.10
N LYS A 569 -10.26 -4.95 -19.01
CA LYS A 569 -10.55 -3.52 -18.98
C LYS A 569 -9.27 -2.69 -19.16
N ALA A 570 -8.19 -3.03 -18.48
CA ALA A 570 -6.90 -2.35 -18.60
C ALA A 570 -6.33 -2.47 -20.03
N GLU A 571 -6.41 -3.65 -20.64
CA GLU A 571 -5.99 -3.90 -22.02
C GLU A 571 -6.79 -3.06 -23.04
N ASN A 572 -8.12 -3.04 -22.91
CA ASN A 572 -8.98 -2.26 -23.79
C ASN A 572 -8.71 -0.74 -23.64
N LEU A 573 -8.48 -0.28 -22.40
CA LEU A 573 -8.17 1.11 -22.16
C LEU A 573 -6.80 1.50 -22.74
N LEU A 574 -5.76 0.66 -22.56
CA LEU A 574 -4.46 0.86 -23.18
C LEU A 574 -4.56 1.03 -24.70
N ALA A 575 -5.36 0.19 -25.36
CA ALA A 575 -5.57 0.26 -26.81
C ALA A 575 -6.32 1.51 -27.26
N SER A 576 -7.14 2.12 -26.38
CA SER A 576 -7.94 3.32 -26.70
C SER A 576 -7.22 4.65 -26.42
N LEU A 577 -6.16 4.63 -25.62
CA LEU A 577 -5.38 5.82 -25.31
C LEU A 577 -4.53 6.26 -26.51
N ASP A 578 -4.27 7.57 -26.57
CA ASP A 578 -3.32 8.11 -27.56
C ASP A 578 -1.91 7.54 -27.34
N LYS A 579 -1.11 7.56 -28.42
CA LYS A 579 0.22 6.94 -28.44
C LYS A 579 1.20 7.55 -27.42
N ASP A 580 1.05 8.81 -27.09
CA ASP A 580 1.92 9.50 -26.14
C ASP A 580 1.59 9.09 -24.69
N SER A 581 0.33 8.76 -24.41
CA SER A 581 -0.15 8.30 -23.10
C SER A 581 0.11 6.82 -22.84
N GLN A 582 0.19 5.99 -23.88
CA GLN A 582 0.34 4.54 -23.76
C GLN A 582 1.58 4.11 -22.96
N PRO A 583 2.78 4.68 -23.09
CA PRO A 583 3.95 4.28 -22.30
C PRO A 583 3.76 4.49 -20.80
N ALA A 584 3.19 5.61 -20.38
CA ALA A 584 2.90 5.90 -18.98
C ALA A 584 1.82 4.97 -18.43
N PHE A 585 0.72 4.80 -19.16
CA PHE A 585 -0.36 3.91 -18.76
C PHE A 585 0.10 2.44 -18.66
N TYR A 586 0.97 2.02 -19.58
CA TYR A 586 1.58 0.68 -19.54
C TYR A 586 2.31 0.45 -18.23
N GLN A 587 3.10 1.39 -17.78
CA GLN A 587 3.88 1.31 -16.53
C GLN A 587 3.00 1.38 -15.29
N LEU A 588 2.08 2.35 -15.26
CA LEU A 588 1.38 2.73 -14.03
C LEU A 588 0.12 1.91 -13.74
N LEU A 589 -0.50 1.27 -14.75
CA LEU A 589 -1.71 0.49 -14.55
C LEU A 589 -1.72 -0.84 -15.29
N TYR A 590 -1.41 -0.86 -16.59
CA TYR A 590 -1.54 -2.08 -17.39
C TYR A 590 -0.61 -3.20 -16.88
N TYR A 591 0.67 -2.91 -16.74
CA TYR A 591 1.66 -3.91 -16.31
C TYR A 591 1.38 -4.47 -14.91
N PRO A 592 1.11 -3.65 -13.87
CA PRO A 592 0.74 -4.17 -12.55
C PRO A 592 -0.48 -5.07 -12.58
N VAL A 593 -1.57 -4.64 -13.24
CA VAL A 593 -2.83 -5.40 -13.30
C VAL A 593 -2.69 -6.67 -14.14
N LYS A 594 -2.11 -6.56 -15.33
CA LYS A 594 -1.94 -7.72 -16.24
C LYS A 594 -0.92 -8.72 -15.70
N GLY A 595 0.14 -8.22 -15.09
CA GLY A 595 1.14 -9.06 -14.42
C GLY A 595 0.52 -9.86 -13.28
N ALA A 596 -0.30 -9.23 -12.44
CA ALA A 596 -1.04 -9.90 -11.38
C ALA A 596 -2.01 -10.94 -11.93
N GLU A 597 -2.77 -10.62 -12.98
CA GLU A 597 -3.66 -11.56 -13.66
C GLU A 597 -2.88 -12.82 -14.10
N LEU A 598 -1.81 -12.62 -14.86
CA LEU A 598 -1.01 -13.72 -15.41
C LEU A 598 -0.38 -14.58 -14.31
N MET A 599 0.14 -13.94 -13.24
CA MET A 599 0.73 -14.64 -12.10
C MET A 599 -0.30 -15.50 -11.36
N ASN A 600 -1.49 -14.96 -11.11
CA ASN A 600 -2.57 -15.70 -10.46
C ASN A 600 -3.07 -16.86 -11.33
N HIS A 601 -3.29 -16.62 -12.63
CA HIS A 601 -3.68 -17.69 -13.56
C HIS A 601 -2.61 -18.77 -13.67
N MET A 602 -1.35 -18.42 -13.81
CA MET A 602 -0.25 -19.37 -13.88
C MET A 602 -0.24 -20.28 -12.65
N THR A 603 -0.29 -19.71 -11.46
CA THR A 603 -0.16 -20.44 -10.20
C THR A 603 -1.39 -21.30 -9.92
N ILE A 604 -2.59 -20.72 -9.96
CA ILE A 604 -3.84 -21.43 -9.66
C ILE A 604 -4.14 -22.50 -10.71
N LYS A 605 -3.97 -22.22 -12.02
CA LYS A 605 -4.18 -23.23 -13.06
C LYS A 605 -3.12 -24.32 -13.02
N GLY A 606 -1.90 -24.05 -12.52
CA GLY A 606 -0.91 -25.09 -12.22
C GLY A 606 -1.38 -26.07 -11.15
N GLN A 607 -2.09 -25.58 -10.12
CA GLN A 607 -2.72 -26.43 -9.12
C GLN A 607 -3.90 -27.23 -9.71
N TYR A 608 -4.77 -26.59 -10.53
CA TYR A 608 -5.83 -27.28 -11.27
C TYR A 608 -5.26 -28.38 -12.14
N TYR A 609 -4.14 -28.13 -12.83
CA TYR A 609 -3.49 -29.14 -13.67
C TYR A 609 -3.19 -30.43 -12.88
N ARG A 610 -2.52 -30.32 -11.74
CA ARG A 610 -2.19 -31.47 -10.89
C ARG A 610 -3.42 -32.18 -10.35
N GLN A 611 -4.47 -31.44 -9.99
CA GLN A 611 -5.75 -32.03 -9.61
C GLN A 611 -6.39 -32.77 -10.79
N TYR A 612 -6.39 -32.19 -11.97
CA TYR A 612 -6.96 -32.80 -13.18
C TYR A 612 -6.22 -34.06 -13.58
N VAL A 613 -4.89 -34.10 -13.44
CA VAL A 613 -4.12 -35.34 -13.66
C VAL A 613 -4.55 -36.43 -12.67
N ARG A 614 -4.67 -36.10 -11.37
CA ARG A 614 -5.15 -37.07 -10.37
C ARG A 614 -6.58 -37.60 -10.64
N GLN A 615 -7.43 -36.73 -11.18
CA GLN A 615 -8.80 -37.04 -11.54
C GLN A 615 -8.90 -37.71 -12.93
N GLN A 616 -7.79 -37.84 -13.63
CA GLN A 616 -7.76 -38.40 -15.00
C GLN A 616 -8.65 -37.62 -15.99
N ARG A 617 -8.69 -36.30 -15.89
CA ARG A 617 -9.47 -35.45 -16.81
C ARG A 617 -8.76 -35.29 -18.15
N ALA A 618 -9.46 -35.45 -19.23
CA ALA A 618 -8.95 -35.18 -20.57
C ALA A 618 -8.49 -33.72 -20.76
N ALA A 619 -9.05 -32.83 -20.02
CA ALA A 619 -8.68 -31.40 -19.99
C ALA A 619 -7.26 -31.10 -19.44
N ALA A 620 -6.62 -32.04 -18.74
CA ALA A 620 -5.36 -31.77 -18.00
C ALA A 620 -4.28 -31.16 -18.90
N ASN A 621 -4.00 -31.75 -20.06
CA ASN A 621 -2.95 -31.25 -20.95
C ASN A 621 -3.26 -29.87 -21.55
N LEU A 622 -4.53 -29.54 -21.77
CA LEU A 622 -4.92 -28.18 -22.19
C LEU A 622 -4.64 -27.16 -21.10
N ILE A 623 -4.84 -27.50 -19.81
CA ILE A 623 -4.50 -26.64 -18.69
C ILE A 623 -2.98 -26.45 -18.62
N LYS A 624 -2.19 -27.51 -18.84
CA LYS A 624 -0.72 -27.43 -18.86
C LYS A 624 -0.21 -26.41 -19.88
N GLU A 625 -0.74 -26.44 -21.09
CA GLU A 625 -0.40 -25.50 -22.16
C GLU A 625 -0.84 -24.07 -21.80
N LYS A 626 -2.01 -23.86 -21.20
CA LYS A 626 -2.45 -22.55 -20.71
C LYS A 626 -1.49 -22.00 -19.66
N VAL A 627 -1.01 -22.82 -18.72
CA VAL A 627 -0.06 -22.40 -17.68
C VAL A 627 1.26 -21.92 -18.30
N LYS A 628 1.79 -22.63 -19.29
CA LYS A 628 2.98 -22.19 -20.04
C LYS A 628 2.72 -20.87 -20.76
N ASN A 629 1.57 -20.74 -21.43
CA ASN A 629 1.22 -19.49 -22.12
C ASN A 629 1.11 -18.31 -21.18
N TYR A 630 0.61 -18.49 -19.95
CA TYR A 630 0.59 -17.41 -18.92
C TYR A 630 2.01 -17.00 -18.50
N HIS A 631 2.88 -17.99 -18.29
CA HIS A 631 4.28 -17.73 -17.99
C HIS A 631 4.97 -16.96 -19.14
N ASP A 632 4.83 -17.40 -20.37
CA ASP A 632 5.44 -16.77 -21.54
C ASP A 632 4.86 -15.35 -21.75
N SER A 633 3.55 -15.18 -21.55
CA SER A 633 2.91 -13.86 -21.61
C SER A 633 3.45 -12.90 -20.55
N LEU A 634 3.76 -13.39 -19.35
CA LEU A 634 4.36 -12.59 -18.29
C LEU A 634 5.77 -12.11 -18.69
N GLN A 635 6.57 -12.97 -19.34
CA GLN A 635 7.85 -12.59 -19.93
C GLN A 635 7.67 -11.50 -21.01
N ILE A 636 6.72 -11.69 -21.92
CA ILE A 636 6.44 -10.77 -23.03
C ILE A 636 6.07 -9.38 -22.51
N ILE A 637 5.16 -9.27 -21.53
CA ILE A 637 4.77 -7.94 -21.02
C ILE A 637 5.91 -7.30 -20.23
N THR A 638 6.77 -8.08 -19.58
CA THR A 638 7.95 -7.56 -18.88
C THR A 638 8.98 -7.02 -19.85
N GLU A 639 9.24 -7.74 -20.95
CA GLU A 639 10.10 -7.23 -22.01
C GLU A 639 9.48 -6.02 -22.70
N GLY A 640 8.14 -6.00 -22.88
CA GLY A 640 7.38 -4.84 -23.32
C GLY A 640 7.66 -3.61 -22.45
N TYR A 641 7.62 -3.76 -21.12
CA TYR A 641 7.98 -2.68 -20.17
C TYR A 641 9.40 -2.17 -20.39
N ASN A 642 10.37 -3.07 -20.44
CA ASN A 642 11.79 -2.74 -20.61
C ASN A 642 12.10 -2.11 -21.97
N SER A 643 11.27 -2.36 -22.99
CA SER A 643 11.42 -1.85 -24.36
C SER A 643 10.75 -0.50 -24.59
N LEU A 644 9.94 0.00 -23.64
CA LEU A 644 9.27 1.28 -23.76
C LEU A 644 10.24 2.42 -24.12
N LEU A 645 9.79 3.32 -25.01
CA LEU A 645 10.55 4.51 -25.41
C LEU A 645 11.99 4.18 -25.85
N ASN A 646 12.12 3.22 -26.75
CA ASN A 646 13.40 2.73 -27.27
C ASN A 646 14.34 2.19 -26.17
N GLY A 647 13.76 1.53 -25.16
CA GLY A 647 14.51 0.91 -24.06
C GLY A 647 15.01 1.87 -22.99
N LYS A 648 14.33 3.01 -22.79
CA LYS A 648 14.61 3.95 -21.69
C LYS A 648 14.67 3.24 -20.33
N TRP A 649 13.80 2.24 -20.12
CA TRP A 649 13.69 1.50 -18.87
C TRP A 649 14.32 0.09 -18.92
N LYS A 650 15.16 -0.18 -19.93
CA LYS A 650 15.80 -1.50 -20.07
C LYS A 650 16.61 -1.83 -18.80
N TYR A 651 16.36 -3.04 -18.25
CA TYR A 651 16.85 -3.57 -16.99
C TYR A 651 16.24 -2.99 -15.71
N MET A 652 15.18 -2.17 -15.81
CA MET A 652 14.47 -1.65 -14.65
C MET A 652 13.49 -2.70 -14.08
N MET A 653 12.76 -3.40 -14.95
CA MET A 653 11.77 -4.40 -14.53
C MET A 653 12.31 -5.81 -14.75
N SER A 654 12.19 -6.66 -13.73
CA SER A 654 12.69 -8.03 -13.77
C SER A 654 11.68 -8.99 -13.17
N LEU A 655 11.61 -10.20 -13.73
CA LEU A 655 10.91 -11.35 -13.15
C LEU A 655 11.88 -12.24 -12.35
N LYS A 656 13.14 -11.83 -12.25
CA LYS A 656 14.15 -12.52 -11.51
C LYS A 656 14.86 -11.53 -10.59
N GLN A 657 14.90 -11.85 -9.33
CA GLN A 657 15.63 -11.06 -8.37
C GLN A 657 17.13 -11.12 -8.71
N ASN A 658 17.79 -9.96 -8.74
CA ASN A 658 19.21 -9.87 -9.13
C ASN A 658 20.19 -10.05 -7.95
N TYR A 659 19.69 -10.47 -6.79
CA TYR A 659 20.51 -10.73 -5.61
C TYR A 659 21.13 -12.13 -5.68
N GLU A 660 22.41 -12.27 -5.34
CA GLU A 660 23.10 -13.56 -5.33
C GLU A 660 22.39 -14.55 -4.38
N GLY A 661 22.04 -15.73 -4.91
CA GLY A 661 21.34 -16.77 -4.15
C GLY A 661 19.83 -16.61 -4.05
N SER A 662 19.24 -15.59 -4.66
CA SER A 662 17.78 -15.42 -4.66
C SER A 662 17.11 -16.15 -5.79
N SER A 663 15.94 -16.67 -5.49
CA SER A 663 15.10 -17.37 -6.44
C SER A 663 14.18 -16.42 -7.22
N SER A 664 13.79 -16.86 -8.40
CA SER A 664 12.75 -16.19 -9.17
C SER A 664 11.39 -16.40 -8.53
N TYR A 665 10.64 -15.35 -8.24
CA TYR A 665 9.24 -15.44 -7.80
C TYR A 665 8.32 -16.05 -8.89
N PHE A 666 8.75 -16.02 -10.13
CA PHE A 666 7.95 -16.28 -11.32
C PHE A 666 8.26 -17.60 -11.98
N MET A 667 8.54 -18.61 -11.16
CA MET A 667 8.83 -19.94 -11.68
C MET A 667 7.55 -20.65 -12.06
N LEU A 668 7.62 -21.42 -13.14
CA LEU A 668 6.53 -22.33 -13.53
C LEU A 668 6.15 -23.25 -12.37
N PRO A 669 4.85 -23.44 -12.09
CA PRO A 669 4.39 -24.43 -11.12
C PRO A 669 4.90 -25.83 -11.46
N LEU A 670 5.00 -26.70 -10.46
CA LEU A 670 5.33 -28.10 -10.66
C LEU A 670 4.26 -28.76 -11.54
N MET A 671 4.67 -29.34 -12.68
CA MET A 671 3.82 -29.98 -13.66
C MET A 671 4.49 -31.24 -14.23
N GLU A 672 5.08 -32.06 -13.38
CA GLU A 672 5.89 -33.24 -13.75
C GLU A 672 5.04 -34.39 -14.23
N GLU A 673 3.90 -34.63 -13.58
CA GLU A 673 2.96 -35.67 -13.96
C GLU A 673 2.26 -35.30 -15.29
N SER A 674 1.77 -36.29 -16.00
CA SER A 674 0.96 -36.12 -17.21
C SER A 674 -0.14 -37.16 -17.25
N TYR A 675 -1.23 -36.83 -17.90
CA TYR A 675 -2.32 -37.76 -18.17
C TYR A 675 -2.63 -37.76 -19.66
N THR A 676 -2.60 -38.93 -20.24
CA THR A 676 -3.03 -39.12 -21.62
C THR A 676 -4.33 -39.91 -21.60
N PRO A 677 -5.44 -39.31 -22.04
CA PRO A 677 -6.71 -40.03 -22.14
C PRO A 677 -6.57 -41.24 -23.10
N VAL A 678 -7.01 -42.39 -22.65
CA VAL A 678 -6.99 -43.65 -23.45
C VAL A 678 -8.37 -44.32 -23.43
N GLY A 679 -8.68 -45.03 -24.48
CA GLY A 679 -9.95 -45.74 -24.61
C GLY A 679 -11.13 -44.85 -25.03
N ALA A 680 -12.33 -45.40 -24.99
CA ALA A 680 -13.55 -44.65 -25.31
C ALA A 680 -13.82 -43.51 -24.32
N PRO A 681 -14.63 -42.51 -24.72
CA PRO A 681 -15.06 -41.45 -23.78
C PRO A 681 -15.70 -42.05 -22.53
N LYS A 682 -15.29 -41.55 -21.38
CA LYS A 682 -15.74 -42.04 -20.07
C LYS A 682 -16.24 -40.91 -19.22
N LEU A 683 -17.52 -41.06 -18.79
CA LEU A 683 -18.19 -40.04 -17.94
C LEU A 683 -17.63 -40.07 -16.51
N ALA A 684 -17.35 -38.91 -15.97
CA ALA A 684 -17.11 -38.70 -14.57
C ALA A 684 -17.64 -37.32 -14.13
N LEU A 685 -17.91 -37.16 -12.84
CA LEU A 685 -18.50 -35.96 -12.28
C LEU A 685 -17.64 -35.44 -11.13
N GLN A 686 -17.73 -34.11 -10.89
CA GLN A 686 -17.36 -33.46 -9.66
C GLN A 686 -18.44 -32.44 -9.30
N ALA A 687 -19.04 -32.59 -8.12
CA ALA A 687 -19.96 -31.59 -7.58
C ALA A 687 -19.20 -30.53 -6.74
N GLU A 688 -19.81 -29.35 -6.61
CA GLU A 688 -19.28 -28.30 -5.74
C GLU A 688 -19.12 -28.82 -4.30
N SER A 689 -18.08 -28.35 -3.62
CA SER A 689 -17.66 -28.76 -2.26
C SER A 689 -17.11 -30.19 -2.13
N GLU A 690 -16.96 -30.92 -3.20
CA GLU A 690 -16.32 -32.22 -3.18
C GLU A 690 -14.80 -32.11 -3.36
N ILE A 691 -14.07 -32.75 -2.47
CA ILE A 691 -12.62 -32.94 -2.59
C ILE A 691 -12.37 -34.37 -3.06
N LEU A 692 -12.05 -34.50 -4.35
CA LEU A 692 -11.75 -35.80 -4.96
C LEU A 692 -10.29 -36.16 -4.70
N ASP A 693 -10.02 -36.81 -3.58
CA ASP A 693 -8.74 -37.46 -3.32
C ASP A 693 -8.70 -38.88 -3.89
N LYS A 694 -7.53 -39.51 -3.89
CA LYS A 694 -7.32 -40.90 -4.38
C LYS A 694 -8.31 -41.85 -3.71
N GLY A 695 -9.34 -42.27 -4.43
CA GLY A 695 -10.27 -43.31 -3.93
C GLY A 695 -11.70 -43.26 -4.45
N GLY A 696 -12.06 -42.20 -5.16
CA GLY A 696 -13.42 -41.97 -5.67
C GLY A 696 -14.45 -41.70 -4.58
N ILE A 697 -15.52 -41.02 -4.95
CA ILE A 697 -16.67 -40.75 -4.06
C ILE A 697 -17.72 -41.83 -4.35
N SER A 698 -18.30 -42.38 -3.27
CA SER A 698 -19.36 -43.39 -3.42
C SER A 698 -20.69 -42.80 -3.90
N TYR A 699 -20.87 -41.48 -3.75
CA TYR A 699 -22.02 -40.72 -4.26
C TYR A 699 -21.67 -39.25 -4.32
N HIS A 700 -22.18 -38.54 -5.34
CA HIS A 700 -22.03 -37.10 -5.50
C HIS A 700 -23.15 -36.33 -4.81
N SER A 701 -22.84 -35.19 -4.17
CA SER A 701 -23.82 -34.34 -3.55
C SER A 701 -23.45 -32.86 -3.67
N LEU A 702 -24.41 -32.02 -3.95
CA LEU A 702 -24.26 -30.57 -3.88
C LEU A 702 -24.41 -30.07 -2.44
N PRO A 703 -23.86 -28.86 -2.10
CA PRO A 703 -24.22 -28.17 -0.88
C PRO A 703 -25.73 -28.02 -0.77
N VAL A 704 -26.25 -27.97 0.46
CA VAL A 704 -27.70 -27.84 0.69
C VAL A 704 -28.18 -26.47 0.22
N TYR A 705 -29.15 -26.46 -0.67
CA TYR A 705 -29.85 -25.25 -1.09
C TYR A 705 -30.69 -24.68 0.04
N ASN A 706 -30.55 -23.42 0.31
CA ASN A 706 -31.21 -22.77 1.43
C ASN A 706 -32.15 -21.67 0.93
N THR A 707 -33.41 -21.69 1.40
CA THR A 707 -34.43 -20.73 0.99
C THR A 707 -34.08 -19.29 1.33
N PHE A 708 -33.19 -19.05 2.30
CA PHE A 708 -32.77 -17.71 2.73
C PHE A 708 -31.70 -17.11 1.83
N SER A 709 -30.76 -17.91 1.29
CA SER A 709 -29.69 -17.44 0.39
C SER A 709 -30.00 -17.63 -1.09
N ARG A 710 -30.72 -18.67 -1.45
CA ARG A 710 -31.15 -19.04 -2.82
C ARG A 710 -29.97 -19.12 -3.81
N LYS A 711 -28.83 -19.60 -3.36
CA LYS A 711 -27.63 -19.78 -4.20
C LYS A 711 -27.81 -20.89 -5.24
N SER A 712 -27.03 -20.81 -6.32
CA SER A 712 -26.90 -21.91 -7.30
C SER A 712 -25.56 -22.59 -7.10
N HIS A 713 -25.51 -23.89 -7.39
CA HIS A 713 -24.29 -24.70 -7.30
C HIS A 713 -23.89 -25.23 -8.68
N TRP A 714 -22.70 -25.85 -8.79
CA TRP A 714 -22.19 -26.35 -10.05
C TRP A 714 -21.80 -27.84 -9.97
N ILE A 715 -21.83 -28.49 -11.16
CA ILE A 715 -21.35 -29.83 -11.39
C ILE A 715 -20.45 -29.77 -12.62
N ASP A 716 -19.22 -30.26 -12.53
CA ASP A 716 -18.37 -30.53 -13.67
C ASP A 716 -18.69 -31.91 -14.21
N VAL A 717 -19.08 -31.99 -15.48
CA VAL A 717 -19.23 -33.21 -16.27
C VAL A 717 -17.97 -33.31 -17.12
N TYR A 718 -17.14 -34.33 -16.88
CA TYR A 718 -15.84 -34.38 -17.55
C TYR A 718 -15.53 -35.77 -18.14
N ASN A 719 -14.69 -35.75 -19.17
CA ASN A 719 -14.25 -36.93 -19.90
C ASN A 719 -12.94 -37.49 -19.30
N GLN A 720 -12.91 -38.78 -18.98
CA GLN A 720 -11.70 -39.49 -18.56
C GLN A 720 -11.09 -40.31 -19.72
N GLY A 721 -11.75 -40.36 -20.87
CA GLY A 721 -11.30 -41.12 -22.09
C GLY A 721 -10.94 -40.18 -23.23
N SER A 722 -10.70 -40.74 -24.39
CA SER A 722 -10.43 -40.00 -25.63
C SER A 722 -11.67 -39.89 -26.53
N GLY A 723 -11.70 -38.82 -27.34
CA GLY A 723 -12.85 -38.50 -28.21
C GLY A 723 -13.93 -37.71 -27.47
N ASP A 724 -15.06 -37.53 -28.12
CA ASP A 724 -16.16 -36.69 -27.61
C ASP A 724 -17.07 -37.46 -26.64
N LEU A 725 -17.18 -37.00 -25.43
CA LEU A 725 -18.15 -37.45 -24.43
C LEU A 725 -19.52 -36.83 -24.73
N SER A 726 -20.48 -37.65 -25.16
CA SER A 726 -21.89 -37.21 -25.27
C SER A 726 -22.62 -37.61 -24.01
N TRP A 727 -23.27 -36.65 -23.36
CA TRP A 727 -23.94 -36.84 -22.08
C TRP A 727 -25.33 -36.20 -22.04
N THR A 728 -26.19 -36.74 -21.19
CA THR A 728 -27.51 -36.14 -20.87
C THR A 728 -27.71 -36.03 -19.39
N ALA A 729 -28.47 -35.01 -18.94
CA ALA A 729 -28.84 -34.78 -17.53
C ALA A 729 -30.36 -34.79 -17.39
N LYS A 730 -30.86 -35.51 -16.38
CA LYS A 730 -32.29 -35.58 -16.05
C LYS A 730 -32.49 -35.30 -14.56
N SER A 731 -33.30 -34.28 -14.25
CA SER A 731 -33.73 -34.01 -12.87
C SER A 731 -34.80 -35.00 -12.44
N SER A 732 -34.77 -35.43 -11.16
CA SER A 732 -35.82 -36.27 -10.56
C SER A 732 -37.12 -35.51 -10.33
N ASP A 733 -37.06 -34.20 -10.13
CA ASP A 733 -38.17 -33.35 -9.72
C ASP A 733 -38.17 -32.06 -10.52
N ASP A 734 -39.38 -31.44 -10.66
CA ASP A 734 -39.57 -30.21 -11.44
C ASP A 734 -39.02 -28.96 -10.80
N TRP A 735 -38.71 -29.01 -9.51
CA TRP A 735 -38.08 -27.91 -8.80
C TRP A 735 -36.55 -27.86 -8.99
N ILE A 736 -35.91 -28.90 -9.59
CA ILE A 736 -34.50 -28.92 -9.89
C ILE A 736 -34.26 -28.41 -11.29
N ILE A 737 -33.61 -27.28 -11.43
CA ILE A 737 -33.28 -26.65 -12.71
C ILE A 737 -31.82 -26.88 -13.03
N VAL A 738 -31.52 -27.51 -14.17
CA VAL A 738 -30.17 -27.62 -14.71
C VAL A 738 -29.99 -26.67 -15.90
N SER A 739 -28.85 -25.98 -15.96
CA SER A 739 -28.57 -25.00 -17.02
C SER A 739 -28.45 -25.63 -18.42
N GLN A 740 -28.13 -26.91 -18.48
CA GLN A 740 -27.99 -27.68 -19.71
C GLN A 740 -28.39 -29.14 -19.48
N LYS A 741 -29.25 -29.68 -20.34
CA LYS A 741 -29.79 -31.06 -20.23
C LYS A 741 -29.05 -32.09 -21.06
N ALA A 742 -28.19 -31.69 -21.97
CA ALA A 742 -27.35 -32.57 -22.79
C ALA A 742 -26.15 -31.79 -23.29
N GLY A 743 -25.05 -32.47 -23.50
CA GLY A 743 -23.83 -31.87 -24.04
C GLY A 743 -22.98 -32.88 -24.82
N LYS A 744 -22.01 -32.35 -25.55
CA LYS A 744 -20.97 -33.10 -26.24
C LYS A 744 -19.66 -32.35 -26.07
N THR A 745 -18.72 -32.93 -25.33
CA THR A 745 -17.45 -32.30 -25.00
C THR A 745 -16.28 -33.26 -25.10
N PRO A 746 -15.15 -32.87 -25.69
CA PRO A 746 -13.93 -33.67 -25.64
C PRO A 746 -13.25 -33.62 -24.25
N THR A 747 -13.58 -32.65 -23.41
CA THR A 747 -12.91 -32.42 -22.12
C THR A 747 -13.88 -32.33 -20.95
N GLU A 748 -14.58 -31.23 -20.79
CA GLU A 748 -15.50 -30.98 -19.66
C GLU A 748 -16.53 -29.92 -19.99
N ASP A 749 -17.70 -30.01 -19.34
CA ASP A 749 -18.74 -29.00 -19.30
C ASP A 749 -19.08 -28.70 -17.84
N ARG A 750 -19.24 -27.41 -17.47
CA ARG A 750 -19.71 -26.97 -16.14
C ARG A 750 -21.20 -26.66 -16.19
N ILE A 751 -21.99 -27.44 -15.45
CA ILE A 751 -23.43 -27.33 -15.37
C ILE A 751 -23.81 -26.58 -14.09
N ARG A 752 -24.62 -25.54 -14.20
CA ARG A 752 -25.22 -24.90 -13.03
C ARG A 752 -26.51 -25.60 -12.68
N VAL A 753 -26.70 -25.85 -11.39
CA VAL A 753 -27.93 -26.39 -10.81
C VAL A 753 -28.49 -25.31 -9.88
N SER A 754 -29.76 -25.02 -10.04
CA SER A 754 -30.52 -24.08 -9.22
C SER A 754 -31.87 -24.68 -8.83
N VAL A 755 -32.59 -24.02 -7.95
CA VAL A 755 -33.86 -24.48 -7.41
C VAL A 755 -34.98 -23.50 -7.78
N ASP A 756 -36.10 -24.03 -8.30
CA ASP A 756 -37.34 -23.30 -8.48
C ASP A 756 -38.10 -23.22 -7.15
N TRP A 757 -37.91 -22.10 -6.44
CA TRP A 757 -38.41 -21.91 -5.08
C TRP A 757 -39.93 -21.83 -5.00
N GLU A 758 -40.65 -21.67 -6.12
CA GLU A 758 -42.10 -21.70 -6.17
C GLU A 758 -42.64 -23.14 -6.15
N LYS A 759 -41.82 -24.10 -6.61
CA LYS A 759 -42.21 -25.50 -6.68
C LYS A 759 -41.65 -26.38 -5.58
N VAL A 760 -40.65 -25.87 -4.83
CA VAL A 760 -40.05 -26.65 -3.74
C VAL A 760 -41.05 -26.89 -2.62
N PRO A 761 -41.29 -28.14 -2.19
CA PRO A 761 -42.12 -28.40 -1.00
C PRO A 761 -41.57 -27.73 0.25
N ILE A 762 -42.41 -27.51 1.24
CA ILE A 762 -42.00 -27.12 2.57
C ILE A 762 -41.36 -28.33 3.28
N GLY A 763 -40.17 -28.15 3.86
CA GLY A 763 -39.50 -29.18 4.62
C GLY A 763 -38.05 -28.88 4.92
N GLU A 764 -37.51 -29.45 5.97
CA GLU A 764 -36.12 -29.20 6.40
C GLU A 764 -35.09 -30.13 5.70
N SER A 765 -35.55 -31.17 5.01
CA SER A 765 -34.66 -32.14 4.33
C SER A 765 -35.33 -32.71 3.08
N ILE A 766 -35.56 -31.81 2.11
CA ILE A 766 -36.13 -32.21 0.81
C ILE A 766 -35.00 -32.75 -0.05
N LYS A 767 -35.22 -33.90 -0.69
CA LYS A 767 -34.21 -34.58 -1.50
C LYS A 767 -34.70 -34.80 -2.91
N GLY A 768 -33.82 -34.55 -3.85
CA GLY A 768 -33.95 -34.91 -5.26
C GLY A 768 -32.59 -35.27 -5.83
N SER A 769 -32.52 -35.44 -7.13
CA SER A 769 -31.26 -35.79 -7.79
C SER A 769 -31.20 -35.32 -9.23
N VAL A 770 -29.99 -35.24 -9.77
CA VAL A 770 -29.72 -35.06 -11.20
C VAL A 770 -28.97 -36.32 -11.66
N GLU A 771 -29.58 -37.08 -12.56
CA GLU A 771 -28.99 -38.25 -13.20
C GLU A 771 -28.27 -37.85 -14.48
N PHE A 772 -27.00 -38.19 -14.60
CA PHE A 772 -26.20 -38.03 -15.81
C PHE A 772 -25.99 -39.40 -16.50
N ARG A 773 -26.14 -39.43 -17.82
CA ARG A 773 -25.90 -40.62 -18.62
C ARG A 773 -25.02 -40.33 -19.81
N SER A 774 -24.16 -41.32 -20.12
CA SER A 774 -23.36 -41.38 -21.34
C SER A 774 -23.19 -42.83 -21.73
N ASN A 775 -23.74 -43.23 -22.88
CA ASN A 775 -23.82 -44.63 -23.26
C ASN A 775 -24.41 -45.51 -22.14
N ASP A 776 -23.67 -46.52 -21.71
CA ASP A 776 -24.09 -47.42 -20.61
C ASP A 776 -23.71 -46.90 -19.22
N GLN A 777 -23.03 -45.75 -19.13
CA GLN A 777 -22.62 -45.15 -17.87
C GLN A 777 -23.72 -44.29 -17.29
N LYS A 778 -23.88 -44.37 -15.96
CA LYS A 778 -24.85 -43.61 -15.20
C LYS A 778 -24.21 -43.12 -13.91
N GLU A 779 -24.33 -41.81 -13.66
CA GLU A 779 -23.90 -41.17 -12.43
C GLU A 779 -25.06 -40.33 -11.89
N CYS A 780 -25.10 -40.15 -10.56
CA CYS A 780 -26.17 -39.41 -9.92
C CYS A 780 -25.61 -38.41 -8.89
N VAL A 781 -26.14 -37.20 -8.92
CA VAL A 781 -25.79 -36.15 -7.97
C VAL A 781 -27.00 -35.85 -7.11
N LEU A 782 -26.84 -35.98 -5.77
CA LEU A 782 -27.90 -35.64 -4.81
C LEU A 782 -28.07 -34.13 -4.67
N VAL A 783 -29.34 -33.73 -4.66
CA VAL A 783 -29.75 -32.34 -4.44
C VAL A 783 -30.56 -32.30 -3.17
N SER A 784 -30.09 -31.55 -2.17
CA SER A 784 -30.79 -31.38 -0.90
C SER A 784 -31.24 -29.94 -0.73
N VAL A 785 -32.45 -29.72 -0.24
CA VAL A 785 -33.01 -28.37 -0.03
C VAL A 785 -33.53 -28.22 1.39
N PHE A 786 -33.21 -27.09 1.98
CA PHE A 786 -33.73 -26.63 3.26
C PHE A 786 -34.74 -25.49 3.01
N ASN A 787 -36.04 -25.78 3.18
CA ASN A 787 -37.16 -24.86 3.01
C ASN A 787 -38.16 -25.03 4.17
N PRO A 788 -37.76 -24.59 5.40
CA PRO A 788 -38.56 -24.83 6.60
C PRO A 788 -39.87 -24.02 6.56
N ALA A 789 -40.86 -24.50 7.26
CA ALA A 789 -42.16 -23.80 7.42
C ALA A 789 -42.02 -22.51 8.27
N SER A 790 -41.03 -22.47 9.16
CA SER A 790 -40.69 -21.31 10.01
C SER A 790 -39.21 -21.32 10.37
N PRO A 791 -38.55 -20.13 10.39
CA PRO A 791 -39.11 -18.81 10.07
C PRO A 791 -39.37 -18.65 8.57
N VAL A 792 -40.27 -17.76 8.23
CA VAL A 792 -40.51 -17.40 6.82
C VAL A 792 -39.45 -16.45 6.35
N ARG A 793 -38.96 -16.62 5.11
CA ARG A 793 -37.85 -15.85 4.54
C ARG A 793 -38.08 -14.32 4.65
N ASP A 794 -39.29 -13.85 4.37
CA ASP A 794 -39.58 -12.41 4.37
C ASP A 794 -39.49 -11.77 5.76
N GLU A 795 -39.68 -12.56 6.83
CA GLU A 795 -39.51 -12.11 8.22
C GLU A 795 -38.03 -12.02 8.64
N MET A 796 -37.18 -12.66 7.88
CA MET A 796 -35.73 -12.75 8.17
C MET A 796 -34.88 -11.77 7.34
N GLN A 797 -35.49 -10.90 6.58
CA GLN A 797 -34.78 -9.90 5.77
C GLN A 797 -33.78 -9.12 6.61
N GLY A 798 -32.54 -9.07 6.12
CA GLY A 798 -31.43 -8.42 6.82
C GLY A 798 -30.77 -9.23 7.92
N VAL A 799 -31.34 -10.34 8.39
CA VAL A 799 -30.75 -11.22 9.41
C VAL A 799 -29.75 -12.17 8.78
N TYR A 800 -28.66 -12.48 9.48
CA TYR A 800 -27.67 -13.48 9.04
C TYR A 800 -28.18 -14.88 9.42
N MET A 801 -28.42 -15.71 8.41
CA MET A 801 -29.01 -17.03 8.58
C MET A 801 -27.96 -18.14 8.66
N GLU A 802 -28.22 -19.15 9.44
CA GLU A 802 -27.45 -20.40 9.36
C GLU A 802 -27.64 -21.03 7.97
N GLU A 803 -26.50 -21.27 7.30
CA GLU A 803 -26.44 -21.90 5.98
C GLU A 803 -25.34 -22.96 5.97
N ASN A 804 -25.68 -24.19 5.64
CA ASN A 804 -24.72 -25.31 5.61
C ASN A 804 -23.89 -25.42 6.91
N GLY A 805 -24.50 -25.18 8.07
CA GLY A 805 -23.86 -25.28 9.39
C GLY A 805 -22.90 -24.14 9.72
N CYS A 806 -23.05 -22.98 9.10
CA CYS A 806 -22.32 -21.78 9.50
C CYS A 806 -23.12 -20.49 9.29
N VAL A 807 -22.73 -19.43 9.98
CA VAL A 807 -23.20 -18.04 9.73
C VAL A 807 -21.99 -17.19 9.42
N SER A 808 -22.03 -16.45 8.31
CA SER A 808 -20.97 -15.55 7.86
C SER A 808 -21.43 -14.11 7.82
N ILE A 809 -20.70 -13.23 8.47
CA ILE A 809 -21.07 -11.84 8.75
C ILE A 809 -19.92 -10.91 8.35
N PRO A 810 -20.07 -10.03 7.34
CA PRO A 810 -19.17 -8.92 7.11
C PRO A 810 -19.14 -7.98 8.32
N ALA A 811 -17.97 -7.61 8.81
CA ALA A 811 -17.89 -6.81 10.05
C ALA A 811 -18.55 -5.42 9.92
N ALA A 812 -18.54 -4.83 8.73
CA ALA A 812 -19.23 -3.57 8.45
C ALA A 812 -20.77 -3.70 8.38
N GLY A 813 -21.30 -4.93 8.39
CA GLY A 813 -22.73 -5.22 8.26
C GLY A 813 -23.52 -5.28 9.57
N PHE A 814 -23.09 -4.56 10.60
CA PHE A 814 -23.79 -4.52 11.89
C PHE A 814 -25.19 -3.90 11.81
N HIS A 815 -26.06 -4.33 12.70
CA HIS A 815 -27.43 -3.83 12.80
C HIS A 815 -27.55 -2.65 13.76
N ARG A 816 -26.77 -2.67 14.84
CA ARG A 816 -26.76 -1.65 15.88
C ARG A 816 -25.35 -1.33 16.32
N LYS A 817 -25.09 -0.07 16.67
CA LYS A 817 -23.86 0.36 17.31
C LYS A 817 -24.13 1.14 18.59
N PHE A 818 -23.28 0.94 19.57
CA PHE A 818 -23.30 1.63 20.84
C PHE A 818 -21.94 2.28 21.04
N GLU A 819 -21.93 3.60 21.05
CA GLU A 819 -20.74 4.42 21.10
C GLU A 819 -20.69 5.23 22.39
N SER A 820 -19.51 5.68 22.79
CA SER A 820 -19.33 6.71 23.81
C SER A 820 -18.85 8.02 23.16
N ASN A 821 -18.62 9.06 23.97
CA ASN A 821 -18.05 10.32 23.48
C ASN A 821 -16.66 10.09 22.88
N ASP A 822 -15.86 9.23 23.50
CA ASP A 822 -14.45 9.02 23.16
C ASP A 822 -14.23 7.81 22.23
N ILE A 823 -15.21 6.92 22.08
CA ILE A 823 -15.10 5.71 21.28
C ILE A 823 -16.17 5.70 20.18
N LYS A 824 -15.75 5.79 18.94
CA LYS A 824 -16.61 5.69 17.76
C LYS A 824 -16.32 4.44 16.97
N MET A 825 -17.34 3.87 16.34
CA MET A 825 -17.21 2.71 15.45
C MET A 825 -17.10 3.20 14.02
N ASN A 826 -15.93 3.00 13.40
CA ASN A 826 -15.63 3.50 12.08
C ASN A 826 -15.65 2.36 11.05
N ILE A 827 -16.22 2.62 9.89
CA ILE A 827 -16.08 1.74 8.73
C ILE A 827 -14.84 2.19 7.96
N LEU A 828 -13.94 1.25 7.70
CA LEU A 828 -12.73 1.45 6.90
C LEU A 828 -12.92 0.77 5.54
N PRO A 829 -13.28 1.52 4.49
CA PRO A 829 -13.30 0.98 3.14
C PRO A 829 -11.88 0.73 2.62
N GLY A 830 -11.71 -0.21 1.69
CA GLY A 830 -10.43 -0.53 1.06
C GLY A 830 -9.48 -1.40 1.89
N VAL A 831 -9.93 -1.90 3.04
CA VAL A 831 -9.26 -2.94 3.83
C VAL A 831 -10.25 -4.04 4.19
N GLY A 832 -9.72 -5.23 4.46
CA GLY A 832 -10.53 -6.40 4.82
C GLY A 832 -10.81 -7.33 3.65
N VAL A 833 -11.07 -8.59 3.98
CA VAL A 833 -11.26 -9.69 3.02
C VAL A 833 -12.46 -9.49 2.07
N GLU A 834 -13.38 -8.60 2.42
CA GLU A 834 -14.54 -8.21 1.61
C GLU A 834 -14.51 -6.73 1.19
N GLY A 835 -13.33 -6.08 1.27
CA GLY A 835 -13.12 -4.69 0.86
C GLY A 835 -13.58 -3.63 1.85
N CYS A 836 -14.15 -4.02 3.00
CA CYS A 836 -14.52 -3.14 4.10
C CYS A 836 -14.25 -3.82 5.44
N ALA A 837 -13.85 -3.03 6.45
CA ALA A 837 -13.65 -3.50 7.82
C ALA A 837 -14.27 -2.55 8.84
N LEU A 838 -14.43 -3.02 10.07
CA LEU A 838 -14.92 -2.26 11.21
C LEU A 838 -13.79 -1.95 12.17
N GLN A 839 -13.51 -0.68 12.44
CA GLN A 839 -12.59 -0.23 13.48
C GLN A 839 -13.35 0.04 14.79
N LEU A 840 -12.89 -0.59 15.87
CA LEU A 840 -13.41 -0.42 17.22
C LEU A 840 -12.71 0.75 17.93
N GLY A 841 -13.22 1.94 17.76
CA GLY A 841 -12.64 3.17 18.30
C GLY A 841 -11.42 3.67 17.54
N ASN A 842 -11.12 4.95 17.68
CA ASN A 842 -9.88 5.52 17.17
C ASN A 842 -8.68 4.95 17.97
N PRO A 843 -7.57 4.60 17.34
CA PRO A 843 -6.40 4.02 18.03
C PRO A 843 -5.87 4.81 19.22
N ILE A 844 -6.03 6.12 19.23
CA ILE A 844 -5.61 7.00 20.34
C ILE A 844 -6.66 7.19 21.45
N SER A 845 -7.83 6.57 21.29
CA SER A 845 -8.91 6.66 22.30
C SER A 845 -8.55 5.92 23.58
N PRO A 846 -9.21 6.22 24.71
CA PRO A 846 -8.96 5.55 25.97
C PRO A 846 -9.27 4.04 25.93
N LEU A 847 -8.49 3.25 26.63
CA LEU A 847 -8.72 1.83 26.83
C LEU A 847 -10.06 1.58 27.52
N GLN A 848 -10.72 0.47 27.19
CA GLN A 848 -11.99 0.06 27.75
C GLN A 848 -11.88 -1.24 28.52
N MET A 849 -12.64 -1.38 29.60
CA MET A 849 -12.80 -2.64 30.32
C MET A 849 -13.76 -3.55 29.56
N TYR A 850 -13.27 -4.30 28.58
CA TYR A 850 -14.06 -5.11 27.64
C TYR A 850 -14.97 -6.16 28.30
N ARG A 851 -14.76 -6.49 29.59
CA ARG A 851 -15.63 -7.36 30.39
C ARG A 851 -16.73 -6.60 31.12
N ALA A 852 -16.67 -5.27 31.21
CA ALA A 852 -17.71 -4.46 31.82
C ALA A 852 -19.04 -4.58 31.07
N GLY A 853 -20.15 -4.33 31.77
CA GLY A 853 -21.48 -4.46 31.19
C GLY A 853 -21.74 -3.52 30.01
N ASP A 854 -21.37 -2.26 30.17
CA ASP A 854 -21.68 -1.20 29.21
C ASP A 854 -20.40 -0.63 28.55
N VAL A 855 -19.85 -1.39 27.58
CA VAL A 855 -18.74 -0.92 26.72
C VAL A 855 -19.24 -0.64 25.32
N PRO A 856 -18.59 0.28 24.59
CA PRO A 856 -18.87 0.52 23.19
C PRO A 856 -18.76 -0.77 22.38
N ARG A 857 -19.75 -0.99 21.49
CA ARG A 857 -19.87 -2.25 20.75
C ARG A 857 -20.71 -2.08 19.49
N VAL A 858 -20.61 -3.06 18.62
CA VAL A 858 -21.57 -3.31 17.55
C VAL A 858 -22.30 -4.63 17.76
N GLU A 859 -23.49 -4.74 17.21
CA GLU A 859 -24.34 -5.91 17.35
C GLU A 859 -24.86 -6.37 15.99
N TYR A 860 -24.88 -7.70 15.82
CA TYR A 860 -25.33 -8.39 14.61
C TYR A 860 -26.44 -9.36 14.98
N ASP A 861 -27.56 -9.28 14.30
CA ASP A 861 -28.66 -10.24 14.46
C ASP A 861 -28.43 -11.44 13.54
N PHE A 862 -28.44 -12.62 14.10
CA PHE A 862 -28.32 -13.85 13.36
C PHE A 862 -29.34 -14.88 13.84
N TYR A 863 -29.57 -15.90 13.03
CA TYR A 863 -30.52 -16.96 13.31
C TYR A 863 -29.87 -18.33 13.20
N THR A 864 -30.11 -19.21 14.19
CA THR A 864 -29.67 -20.60 14.19
C THR A 864 -30.84 -21.56 14.29
N PHE A 865 -30.73 -22.72 13.65
CA PHE A 865 -31.72 -23.80 13.74
C PHE A 865 -31.44 -24.79 14.88
N ASN A 866 -30.25 -24.73 15.46
CA ASN A 866 -29.83 -25.62 16.55
C ASN A 866 -29.25 -24.83 17.72
N ALA A 867 -29.37 -25.38 18.92
CA ALA A 867 -28.63 -24.94 20.09
C ALA A 867 -27.32 -25.72 20.23
N GLY A 868 -26.29 -25.11 20.82
CA GLY A 868 -25.03 -25.78 20.99
C GLY A 868 -23.87 -24.86 21.38
N ILE A 869 -22.70 -25.46 21.52
CA ILE A 869 -21.43 -24.75 21.69
C ILE A 869 -20.83 -24.62 20.30
N TYR A 870 -20.56 -23.38 19.87
CA TYR A 870 -20.08 -23.06 18.54
C TYR A 870 -18.78 -22.31 18.57
N ASP A 871 -17.95 -22.52 17.56
CA ASP A 871 -16.74 -21.77 17.34
C ASP A 871 -17.05 -20.51 16.56
N VAL A 872 -16.62 -19.37 17.08
CA VAL A 872 -16.77 -18.06 16.44
C VAL A 872 -15.38 -17.59 16.00
N TYR A 873 -15.19 -17.56 14.70
CA TYR A 873 -13.96 -17.07 14.07
C TYR A 873 -14.10 -15.59 13.76
N THR A 874 -13.19 -14.77 14.25
CA THR A 874 -13.09 -13.34 13.91
C THR A 874 -11.83 -13.09 13.12
N TYR A 875 -12.01 -12.52 11.94
CA TYR A 875 -10.94 -12.12 11.02
C TYR A 875 -10.56 -10.69 11.36
N VAL A 876 -9.32 -10.43 11.75
CA VAL A 876 -8.85 -9.12 12.22
C VAL A 876 -7.58 -8.70 11.49
N LEU A 877 -7.29 -7.40 11.41
CA LEU A 877 -5.97 -6.93 11.01
C LEU A 877 -4.94 -7.30 12.09
N PRO A 878 -3.71 -7.68 11.71
CA PRO A 878 -2.67 -8.09 12.66
C PRO A 878 -1.98 -6.86 13.30
N THR A 879 -2.74 -6.03 14.00
CA THR A 879 -2.25 -4.80 14.64
C THR A 879 -1.49 -5.09 15.93
N PHE A 880 -0.60 -4.16 16.31
CA PHE A 880 0.21 -4.21 17.52
C PHE A 880 -0.29 -3.23 18.58
N PRO A 881 0.07 -3.42 19.86
CA PRO A 881 -0.15 -2.43 20.91
C PRO A 881 0.56 -1.11 20.57
N LEU A 882 -0.14 0.02 20.64
CA LEU A 882 0.42 1.30 20.23
C LEU A 882 1.55 1.79 21.13
N HIS A 883 1.45 1.58 22.45
CA HIS A 883 2.37 2.12 23.43
C HIS A 883 2.97 1.02 24.30
N ALA A 884 4.28 1.09 24.56
CA ALA A 884 4.92 0.22 25.54
C ALA A 884 4.59 0.62 26.99
N GLU A 885 4.45 1.92 27.21
CA GLU A 885 4.06 2.49 28.51
C GLU A 885 2.56 2.75 28.51
N ARG A 886 1.80 1.71 28.60
CA ARG A 886 0.41 1.89 28.92
C ARG A 886 0.32 2.11 30.43
N ASP A 887 -0.14 3.27 30.85
CA ASP A 887 -0.51 3.52 32.24
C ASP A 887 -1.79 2.73 32.55
N TYR A 888 -1.63 1.39 32.59
CA TYR A 888 -2.73 0.47 32.78
C TYR A 888 -3.20 0.48 34.22
N LYS A 889 -4.05 1.41 34.53
CA LYS A 889 -4.90 1.33 35.71
C LYS A 889 -5.96 0.23 35.56
N LEU A 890 -6.06 -0.38 34.37
CA LEU A 890 -7.02 -1.44 34.07
C LEU A 890 -6.29 -2.80 34.05
N PRO A 891 -6.56 -3.71 35.01
CA PRO A 891 -5.82 -4.98 35.14
C PRO A 891 -6.02 -5.95 33.97
N GLU A 892 -6.98 -5.69 33.07
CA GLU A 892 -7.28 -6.52 31.92
C GLU A 892 -6.35 -6.31 30.73
N HIS A 893 -5.58 -5.19 30.72
CA HIS A 893 -4.73 -4.82 29.61
C HIS A 893 -3.25 -5.12 29.89
N THR A 894 -2.51 -5.45 28.83
CA THR A 894 -1.08 -5.71 28.87
C THR A 894 -0.35 -4.93 27.79
N ASN A 895 0.96 -4.73 27.94
CA ASN A 895 1.77 -4.05 26.94
C ASN A 895 2.10 -4.92 25.71
N SER A 896 1.80 -6.22 25.77
CA SER A 896 2.15 -7.17 24.72
C SER A 896 0.97 -7.55 23.83
N ASP A 897 -0.23 -7.04 24.12
CA ASP A 897 -1.45 -7.57 23.54
C ASP A 897 -2.46 -6.48 23.21
N THR A 898 -3.21 -6.67 22.13
CA THR A 898 -4.33 -5.81 21.72
C THR A 898 -5.58 -6.64 21.65
N LYS A 899 -6.55 -6.37 22.53
CA LYS A 899 -7.72 -7.23 22.77
C LYS A 899 -9.03 -6.52 22.48
N TYR A 900 -10.00 -7.32 22.10
CA TYR A 900 -11.42 -6.98 22.01
C TYR A 900 -12.22 -8.10 22.67
N SER A 901 -13.54 -8.00 22.71
CA SER A 901 -14.34 -9.11 23.21
C SER A 901 -15.49 -9.49 22.29
N VAL A 902 -15.84 -10.78 22.37
CA VAL A 902 -16.91 -11.40 21.57
C VAL A 902 -17.91 -12.05 22.54
N ARG A 903 -19.20 -11.84 22.28
CA ARG A 903 -20.28 -12.35 23.12
C ARG A 903 -21.50 -12.67 22.26
N ILE A 904 -22.24 -13.72 22.62
CA ILE A 904 -23.57 -14.01 22.08
C ILE A 904 -24.60 -13.79 23.21
N ASP A 905 -25.61 -12.98 22.93
CA ASP A 905 -26.65 -12.58 23.88
C ASP A 905 -26.06 -12.11 25.22
N ASP A 906 -26.56 -12.71 26.33
CA ASP A 906 -26.03 -12.51 27.68
C ASP A 906 -25.11 -13.63 28.14
N GLY A 907 -24.50 -14.36 27.21
CA GLY A 907 -23.60 -15.44 27.48
C GLY A 907 -22.21 -15.03 28.01
N SER A 908 -21.28 -15.97 28.03
CA SER A 908 -19.88 -15.73 28.40
C SER A 908 -19.16 -14.80 27.40
N ILE A 909 -18.19 -14.05 27.89
CA ILE A 909 -17.35 -13.16 27.11
C ILE A 909 -16.03 -13.84 26.80
N SER A 910 -15.67 -13.91 25.51
CA SER A 910 -14.35 -14.31 25.03
C SER A 910 -13.54 -13.05 24.69
N THR A 911 -12.22 -13.10 24.93
CA THR A 911 -11.33 -11.94 24.78
C THR A 911 -10.12 -12.28 23.90
N PRO A 912 -10.32 -12.42 22.57
CA PRO A 912 -9.23 -12.69 21.64
C PRO A 912 -8.31 -11.49 21.44
N SER A 913 -7.10 -11.75 20.92
CA SER A 913 -6.06 -10.76 20.66
C SER A 913 -5.74 -10.62 19.17
N THR A 914 -5.39 -9.39 18.73
CA THR A 914 -4.92 -9.13 17.36
C THR A 914 -3.42 -9.30 17.23
N SER A 915 -2.65 -9.14 18.32
CA SER A 915 -1.19 -9.10 18.29
C SER A 915 -0.58 -10.47 18.08
N ALA A 916 0.54 -10.51 17.39
CA ALA A 916 1.38 -11.68 17.21
C ALA A 916 2.85 -11.29 17.44
N ILE A 917 3.63 -12.21 17.99
CA ILE A 917 5.07 -12.01 18.13
C ILE A 917 5.69 -12.02 16.74
N GLU A 918 6.40 -10.96 16.39
CA GLU A 918 7.10 -10.83 15.11
C GLU A 918 8.06 -12.03 14.88
N TYR A 919 8.14 -12.50 13.66
CA TYR A 919 8.85 -13.71 13.24
C TYR A 919 8.29 -15.04 13.78
N SER A 920 7.16 -15.02 14.51
CA SER A 920 6.43 -16.24 14.83
C SER A 920 5.62 -16.74 13.62
N GLN A 921 5.24 -18.02 13.66
CA GLN A 921 4.38 -18.62 12.64
C GLN A 921 3.05 -17.84 12.47
N VAL A 922 2.45 -17.43 13.58
CA VAL A 922 1.20 -16.67 13.59
C VAL A 922 1.36 -15.33 12.90
N TRP A 923 2.49 -14.64 13.11
CA TRP A 923 2.78 -13.39 12.45
C TRP A 923 3.02 -13.61 10.95
N TYR A 924 3.80 -14.63 10.56
CA TYR A 924 4.02 -14.97 9.14
C TYR A 924 2.71 -15.18 8.39
N ASP A 925 1.82 -16.02 8.94
CA ASP A 925 0.51 -16.28 8.34
C ASP A 925 -0.32 -15.01 8.26
N SER A 926 -0.28 -14.17 9.28
CA SER A 926 -1.09 -12.96 9.37
C SER A 926 -0.67 -11.90 8.35
N VAL A 927 0.63 -11.62 8.20
CA VAL A 927 1.10 -10.57 7.28
C VAL A 927 0.99 -10.98 5.81
N LEU A 928 1.10 -12.27 5.49
CA LEU A 928 0.89 -12.77 4.13
C LEU A 928 -0.58 -12.69 3.68
N LYS A 929 -1.52 -12.67 4.62
CA LYS A 929 -2.97 -12.62 4.38
C LYS A 929 -3.59 -11.26 4.72
N ASN A 930 -2.82 -10.34 5.33
CA ASN A 930 -3.34 -9.15 6.00
C ASN A 930 -4.51 -9.48 6.95
N CYS A 931 -4.44 -10.64 7.58
CA CYS A 931 -5.53 -11.15 8.39
C CYS A 931 -5.01 -12.16 9.43
N ARG A 932 -5.38 -11.95 10.68
CA ARG A 932 -5.32 -12.94 11.73
C ARG A 932 -6.72 -13.50 11.98
N VAL A 933 -6.86 -14.82 12.09
CA VAL A 933 -8.13 -15.46 12.41
C VAL A 933 -8.10 -15.94 13.85
N ASN A 934 -8.93 -15.34 14.68
CA ASN A 934 -9.07 -15.69 16.09
C ASN A 934 -10.28 -16.59 16.29
N LYS A 935 -10.16 -17.54 17.23
CA LYS A 935 -11.22 -18.47 17.59
C LYS A 935 -11.72 -18.16 19.00
N SER A 936 -13.04 -18.05 19.13
CA SER A 936 -13.77 -18.00 20.40
C SER A 936 -14.78 -19.14 20.44
N THR A 937 -14.99 -19.76 21.59
CA THR A 937 -16.01 -20.82 21.75
C THR A 937 -17.14 -20.27 22.61
N LEU A 938 -18.34 -20.17 22.04
CA LEU A 938 -19.50 -19.52 22.65
C LEU A 938 -20.72 -20.45 22.62
N TYR A 939 -21.65 -20.23 23.57
CA TYR A 939 -22.83 -21.06 23.74
C TYR A 939 -24.10 -20.34 23.26
N VAL A 940 -24.85 -21.03 22.40
CA VAL A 940 -26.21 -20.66 21.96
C VAL A 940 -27.22 -21.56 22.71
N LYS A 941 -28.04 -20.95 23.53
CA LYS A 941 -28.92 -21.70 24.50
C LYS A 941 -30.08 -22.44 23.85
N LYS A 942 -30.61 -21.91 22.74
CA LYS A 942 -31.81 -22.43 22.02
C LYS A 942 -31.75 -22.07 20.55
N PRO A 943 -32.47 -22.75 19.67
CA PRO A 943 -32.70 -22.29 18.31
C PRO A 943 -33.44 -20.95 18.28
N GLY A 944 -33.23 -20.15 17.22
CA GLY A 944 -33.92 -18.89 17.03
C GLY A 944 -33.00 -17.71 16.71
N LYS A 945 -33.54 -16.52 16.89
CA LYS A 945 -32.81 -15.27 16.68
C LYS A 945 -31.93 -14.95 17.88
N HIS A 946 -30.67 -14.57 17.59
CA HIS A 946 -29.61 -14.23 18.54
C HIS A 946 -28.92 -12.94 18.17
N THR A 947 -28.19 -12.36 19.11
CA THR A 947 -27.35 -11.17 18.90
C THR A 947 -25.90 -11.49 19.21
N LEU A 948 -25.06 -11.38 18.18
CA LEU A 948 -23.59 -11.39 18.35
C LEU A 948 -23.11 -9.97 18.65
N GLN A 949 -22.30 -9.81 19.68
CA GLN A 949 -21.69 -8.54 20.07
C GLN A 949 -20.18 -8.59 19.83
N ILE A 950 -19.66 -7.61 19.12
CA ILE A 950 -18.22 -7.29 19.07
C ILE A 950 -18.02 -6.01 19.88
N ARG A 951 -17.20 -6.11 20.93
CA ARG A 951 -17.08 -5.12 21.98
C ARG A 951 -15.67 -4.56 22.04
N CYS A 952 -15.54 -3.23 22.17
CA CYS A 952 -14.26 -2.55 22.27
C CYS A 952 -13.56 -2.92 23.58
N GLY A 953 -12.27 -3.15 23.47
CA GLY A 953 -11.34 -3.27 24.58
C GLY A 953 -10.18 -2.31 24.36
N ASP A 954 -9.17 -2.73 23.59
CA ASP A 954 -8.16 -1.83 23.06
C ASP A 954 -8.73 -1.10 21.84
N PRO A 955 -8.69 0.24 21.79
CA PRO A 955 -9.14 1.00 20.64
C PRO A 955 -8.25 0.75 19.41
N GLY A 956 -8.82 0.90 18.23
CA GLY A 956 -8.11 0.70 16.97
C GLY A 956 -8.03 -0.74 16.49
N VAL A 957 -8.67 -1.69 17.18
CA VAL A 957 -8.85 -3.05 16.64
C VAL A 957 -9.74 -3.00 15.40
N VAL A 958 -9.30 -3.64 14.33
CA VAL A 958 -10.01 -3.68 13.05
C VAL A 958 -10.50 -5.08 12.76
N ILE A 959 -11.81 -5.25 12.73
CA ILE A 959 -12.49 -6.52 12.44
C ILE A 959 -12.90 -6.52 10.96
N GLN A 960 -12.57 -7.59 10.23
CA GLN A 960 -12.88 -7.72 8.81
C GLN A 960 -14.15 -8.56 8.57
N LYS A 961 -14.27 -9.69 9.28
CA LYS A 961 -15.33 -10.69 9.09
C LYS A 961 -15.53 -11.51 10.35
N ILE A 962 -16.73 -12.03 10.54
CA ILE A 962 -17.04 -12.98 11.60
C ILE A 962 -17.69 -14.23 10.99
N VAL A 963 -17.28 -15.41 11.42
CA VAL A 963 -17.89 -16.68 11.00
C VAL A 963 -18.23 -17.50 12.24
N ILE A 964 -19.51 -17.84 12.41
CA ILE A 964 -19.97 -18.77 13.46
C ILE A 964 -20.04 -20.14 12.83
N ASP A 965 -19.21 -21.06 13.31
CA ASP A 965 -19.14 -22.43 12.82
C ASP A 965 -19.95 -23.36 13.73
N MET A 966 -20.94 -23.97 13.14
CA MET A 966 -21.84 -24.95 13.78
C MET A 966 -21.51 -26.39 13.33
N GLY A 967 -20.27 -26.58 12.82
CA GLY A 967 -19.78 -27.87 12.34
C GLY A 967 -19.83 -28.01 10.80
N GLY A 968 -20.19 -26.95 10.09
CA GLY A 968 -20.30 -26.96 8.65
C GLY A 968 -19.24 -26.16 7.88
N LEU A 969 -18.36 -25.45 8.56
CA LEU A 969 -17.34 -24.61 7.94
C LEU A 969 -16.37 -25.45 7.11
N LYS A 970 -16.31 -25.17 5.82
CA LYS A 970 -15.37 -25.86 4.92
C LYS A 970 -14.04 -25.12 4.86
N ARG A 971 -12.96 -25.88 4.63
CA ARG A 971 -11.62 -25.31 4.46
C ARG A 971 -11.60 -24.33 3.27
N SER A 972 -11.16 -23.14 3.53
CA SER A 972 -11.07 -22.04 2.56
C SER A 972 -10.07 -21.00 3.03
N TYR A 973 -9.69 -20.09 2.15
CA TYR A 973 -8.76 -19.00 2.46
C TYR A 973 -9.47 -17.75 3.00
N LEU A 974 -10.60 -17.39 2.39
CA LEU A 974 -11.36 -16.17 2.69
C LEU A 974 -12.56 -16.43 3.61
N GLY A 975 -12.93 -17.69 3.81
CA GLY A 975 -14.15 -18.08 4.49
C GLY A 975 -15.41 -17.95 3.63
N PRO A 976 -16.57 -18.41 4.13
CA PRO A 976 -17.81 -18.36 3.39
C PRO A 976 -18.27 -16.94 3.11
N GLU A 977 -19.00 -16.76 2.00
CA GLU A 977 -19.69 -15.51 1.68
C GLU A 977 -20.75 -15.18 2.73
N SER A 978 -21.16 -13.90 2.77
CA SER A 978 -22.22 -13.45 3.69
C SER A 978 -23.47 -14.31 3.60
N THR A 979 -23.99 -14.72 4.75
CA THR A 979 -25.26 -15.47 4.87
C THR A 979 -26.46 -14.57 5.17
N LYS A 980 -26.36 -13.28 4.86
CA LYS A 980 -27.45 -12.32 5.06
C LYS A 980 -28.65 -12.68 4.19
N CYS A 981 -29.82 -12.77 4.79
CA CYS A 981 -31.06 -12.94 4.06
C CYS A 981 -31.42 -11.60 3.38
N ASN A 982 -31.43 -11.57 2.04
CA ASN A 982 -31.70 -10.39 1.22
C ASN A 982 -33.04 -10.51 0.49
#